data_23d4c4964d6f727a43d155fc2d3aa7bf
#
_entry.id   23d4c4964d6f727a43d155fc2d3aa7bf
#
_cell.length_a   1.000
_cell.length_b   1.000
_cell.length_c   1.000
_cell.angle_alpha   90.00
_cell.angle_beta   90.00
_cell.angle_gamma   90.00
#
_symmetry.space_group_name_H-M   'P 1'
#
loop_
_entity.id
_entity.type
_entity.pdbx_description
1 polymer ?
#
loop_
_entity_poly.entity_id
_entity_poly.type
_entity_poly.pdbx_seq_one_letter_code
_entity_poly.pdbx_strand_id
1 'polypeptide(L)'
;MSWEVLTMRSVTSFFNPALARSDLRRHWPILFLYTAIWMVALPVQLYLRHIAEGASYGTRTVSEVCQGTYSMGVIMAFVFGGVLAMALYSYLMNGRSVGLIHSLPLKRQTLFFTQLLTGFAMLTAGNLLVVLVSLLVCGEPGPLLVWLAVVTLAEIFFLALGTLCAMLTGWLLAVPVLYVGINFLVMAVMQLIHWLAELFIFGYQGDGFGSFTLWCTPVVQLVRRLTDPQGVVAEYVGYPVVSADVNPLENGGWQALGIYAAVAVAILALACMLCIRRRSELSGDVAAFPWMRPVLRYGVGCMGGLALGMILYSVTFGLARTNDIRAYLPGMLLCVVLMTLVCSFGMSMLLGKSLKIFRRTWKGTVLLAALLAAVCVCVRMDVAGVERRVPKADEIESVTAQCRNIQPFTATSGDTETIEAIRAIHRAILEQAEDGDVDLDGTPLIEDGQYIWIRLKYTLTDGSTLERGYNVPVRRASALYTVINRMMSTPLARQELVISGTADADSAPLGGSIYSADTGDVRNLTAVEAQMLYQAAQQDVAQGRVISDILSDTGYSPLQVDITGNDWDCVLNLDNFTDDAHTLELVNRFLSGGDGEANKPLDRERTPAGSGRGAFFGATLKHLMLLIRKLHFTYCVLGV
;
A
#
# COMPACT_ATOMS: atom_id res chain seq x y z
N MET A 1 -63.92 -31.97 -31.23
CA MET A 1 -62.96 -31.88 -30.09
C MET A 1 -61.73 -31.22 -30.63
N SER A 2 -61.69 -29.86 -30.55
CA SER A 2 -60.62 -29.01 -31.07
C SER A 2 -59.45 -28.97 -30.04
N TRP A 3 -58.35 -29.49 -30.48
CA TRP A 3 -57.07 -29.31 -29.71
C TRP A 3 -56.57 -27.88 -29.93
N GLU A 4 -56.87 -26.99 -28.98
CA GLU A 4 -56.13 -25.73 -28.87
C GLU A 4 -54.70 -26.08 -28.49
N VAL A 5 -53.82 -26.01 -29.46
CA VAL A 5 -52.38 -25.98 -29.25
C VAL A 5 -52.09 -24.68 -28.51
N LEU A 6 -51.96 -24.76 -27.20
CA LEU A 6 -51.41 -23.72 -26.36
C LEU A 6 -49.98 -23.46 -26.86
N THR A 7 -49.87 -22.57 -27.84
CA THR A 7 -48.57 -21.92 -28.15
C THR A 7 -48.13 -21.15 -26.93
N MET A 8 -47.32 -21.78 -26.08
CA MET A 8 -46.59 -21.07 -25.05
C MET A 8 -45.69 -20.05 -25.75
N ARG A 9 -46.20 -18.82 -25.90
CA ARG A 9 -45.37 -17.67 -26.22
C ARG A 9 -44.25 -17.62 -25.18
N SER A 10 -43.03 -17.89 -25.60
CA SER A 10 -41.86 -17.69 -24.76
C SER A 10 -41.88 -16.23 -24.30
N VAL A 11 -42.17 -16.01 -23.03
CA VAL A 11 -42.14 -14.66 -22.45
C VAL A 11 -40.72 -14.16 -22.63
N THR A 12 -40.54 -13.13 -23.47
CA THR A 12 -39.28 -12.49 -23.80
C THR A 12 -38.80 -11.54 -22.66
N SER A 13 -39.22 -11.79 -21.43
CA SER A 13 -38.81 -11.02 -20.28
C SER A 13 -37.34 -11.28 -19.92
N PHE A 14 -36.55 -10.25 -19.78
CA PHE A 14 -35.18 -10.34 -19.29
C PHE A 14 -35.09 -10.68 -17.80
N PHE A 15 -36.19 -10.65 -17.06
CA PHE A 15 -36.25 -10.88 -15.61
C PHE A 15 -37.38 -11.87 -15.28
N ASN A 16 -37.07 -12.83 -14.39
CA ASN A 16 -38.03 -13.80 -13.88
C ASN A 16 -38.23 -13.65 -12.37
N PRO A 17 -39.39 -13.13 -11.90
CA PRO A 17 -39.61 -12.84 -10.48
C PRO A 17 -39.69 -14.10 -9.61
N ALA A 18 -40.12 -15.25 -10.16
CA ALA A 18 -40.19 -16.51 -9.42
C ALA A 18 -38.79 -17.03 -9.07
N LEU A 19 -37.86 -16.96 -10.04
CA LEU A 19 -36.45 -17.31 -9.81
C LEU A 19 -35.80 -16.34 -8.79
N ALA A 20 -35.99 -15.03 -8.95
CA ALA A 20 -35.47 -14.02 -8.05
C ALA A 20 -35.94 -14.26 -6.60
N ARG A 21 -37.23 -14.58 -6.39
CA ARG A 21 -37.77 -14.90 -5.06
C ARG A 21 -37.15 -16.18 -4.47
N SER A 22 -36.90 -17.18 -5.32
CA SER A 22 -36.23 -18.42 -4.89
C SER A 22 -34.79 -18.13 -4.44
N ASP A 23 -34.04 -17.35 -5.24
CA ASP A 23 -32.65 -16.99 -4.95
C ASP A 23 -32.55 -16.13 -3.68
N LEU A 24 -33.48 -15.17 -3.49
CA LEU A 24 -33.55 -14.36 -2.28
C LEU A 24 -33.79 -15.23 -1.02
N ARG A 25 -34.73 -16.18 -1.09
CA ARG A 25 -35.00 -17.11 0.02
C ARG A 25 -33.83 -18.04 0.33
N ARG A 26 -33.03 -18.38 -0.69
CA ARG A 26 -31.90 -19.28 -0.52
C ARG A 26 -30.69 -18.57 0.05
N HIS A 27 -30.44 -17.33 -0.35
CA HIS A 27 -29.22 -16.59 -0.01
C HIS A 27 -29.43 -15.48 1.02
N TRP A 28 -30.62 -15.40 1.67
CA TRP A 28 -30.89 -14.40 2.72
C TRP A 28 -29.87 -14.38 3.86
N PRO A 29 -29.19 -15.51 4.26
CA PRO A 29 -28.20 -15.44 5.32
C PRO A 29 -26.99 -14.59 4.96
N ILE A 30 -26.63 -14.52 3.67
CA ILE A 30 -25.54 -13.65 3.18
C ILE A 30 -25.95 -12.19 3.35
N LEU A 31 -27.18 -11.85 2.95
CA LEU A 31 -27.74 -10.51 3.13
C LEU A 31 -27.81 -10.12 4.62
N PHE A 32 -28.28 -11.04 5.46
CA PHE A 32 -28.36 -10.81 6.90
C PHE A 32 -26.98 -10.51 7.51
N LEU A 33 -25.98 -11.34 7.22
CA LEU A 33 -24.61 -11.13 7.72
C LEU A 33 -24.03 -9.81 7.22
N TYR A 34 -24.19 -9.50 5.93
CA TYR A 34 -23.78 -8.23 5.34
C TYR A 34 -24.40 -7.04 6.07
N THR A 35 -25.74 -7.06 6.20
CA THR A 35 -26.48 -5.96 6.83
C THR A 35 -26.15 -5.85 8.32
N ALA A 36 -25.99 -6.97 9.04
CA ALA A 36 -25.65 -6.97 10.46
C ALA A 36 -24.27 -6.32 10.73
N ILE A 37 -23.27 -6.60 9.87
CA ILE A 37 -21.97 -5.95 9.99
C ILE A 37 -22.09 -4.45 9.79
N TRP A 38 -22.85 -4.00 8.77
CA TRP A 38 -23.08 -2.59 8.52
C TRP A 38 -23.88 -1.89 9.60
N MET A 39 -24.85 -2.58 10.23
CA MET A 39 -25.60 -2.03 11.37
C MET A 39 -24.70 -1.67 12.55
N VAL A 40 -23.65 -2.45 12.77
CA VAL A 40 -22.64 -2.13 13.80
C VAL A 40 -21.68 -1.04 13.32
N ALA A 41 -21.26 -1.07 12.07
CA ALA A 41 -20.22 -0.19 11.54
C ALA A 41 -20.69 1.25 11.33
N LEU A 42 -21.96 1.51 11.00
CA LEU A 42 -22.44 2.86 10.70
C LEU A 42 -23.49 3.34 11.72
N PRO A 43 -24.71 2.77 11.84
CA PRO A 43 -25.73 3.27 12.77
C PRO A 43 -25.28 3.31 14.23
N VAL A 44 -24.60 2.26 14.71
CA VAL A 44 -24.12 2.21 16.10
C VAL A 44 -23.03 3.25 16.35
N GLN A 45 -22.10 3.46 15.41
CA GLN A 45 -21.08 4.51 15.54
C GLN A 45 -21.72 5.91 15.56
N LEU A 46 -22.68 6.18 14.68
CA LEU A 46 -23.41 7.44 14.67
C LEU A 46 -24.13 7.68 15.99
N TYR A 47 -24.76 6.65 16.54
CA TYR A 47 -25.43 6.73 17.84
C TYR A 47 -24.46 7.03 19.00
N LEU A 48 -23.32 6.35 19.03
CA LEU A 48 -22.30 6.58 20.05
C LEU A 48 -21.70 7.99 19.95
N ARG A 49 -21.45 8.49 18.74
CA ARG A 49 -21.00 9.87 18.50
C ARG A 49 -22.05 10.89 18.91
N HIS A 50 -23.33 10.63 18.60
CA HIS A 50 -24.42 11.50 19.02
C HIS A 50 -24.50 11.65 20.55
N ILE A 51 -24.29 10.57 21.31
CA ILE A 51 -24.23 10.62 22.78
C ILE A 51 -22.99 11.35 23.27
N ALA A 52 -21.84 11.14 22.65
CA ALA A 52 -20.57 11.71 23.12
C ALA A 52 -20.46 13.23 22.85
N GLU A 53 -20.95 13.71 21.73
CA GLU A 53 -20.80 15.09 21.26
C GLU A 53 -21.98 16.00 21.64
N GLY A 54 -23.14 15.41 21.96
CA GLY A 54 -24.30 16.16 22.41
C GLY A 54 -24.70 17.33 21.50
N ALA A 55 -24.57 18.55 21.98
CA ALA A 55 -24.92 19.76 21.22
C ALA A 55 -23.98 20.09 20.05
N SER A 56 -22.78 19.53 20.01
CA SER A 56 -21.80 19.72 18.93
C SER A 56 -22.02 18.74 17.76
N TYR A 57 -22.92 17.77 17.93
CA TYR A 57 -23.25 16.80 16.90
C TYR A 57 -23.96 17.45 15.71
N GLY A 58 -23.47 17.24 14.50
CA GLY A 58 -24.06 17.84 13.31
C GLY A 58 -23.62 17.16 12.02
N THR A 59 -23.93 17.78 10.88
CA THR A 59 -23.64 17.27 9.52
C THR A 59 -22.16 16.95 9.33
N ARG A 60 -21.24 17.72 9.94
CA ARG A 60 -19.79 17.49 9.88
C ARG A 60 -19.42 16.15 10.52
N THR A 61 -19.88 15.88 11.74
CA THR A 61 -19.65 14.62 12.46
C THR A 61 -20.19 13.42 11.67
N VAL A 62 -21.40 13.54 11.10
CA VAL A 62 -21.98 12.48 10.27
C VAL A 62 -21.14 12.25 9.02
N SER A 63 -20.65 13.31 8.38
CA SER A 63 -19.77 13.21 7.21
C SER A 63 -18.45 12.51 7.55
N GLU A 64 -17.80 12.87 8.66
CA GLU A 64 -16.56 12.25 9.13
C GLU A 64 -16.74 10.74 9.42
N VAL A 65 -17.83 10.35 10.09
CA VAL A 65 -18.13 8.93 10.33
C VAL A 65 -18.38 8.19 9.02
N CYS A 66 -19.14 8.76 8.08
CA CYS A 66 -19.36 8.15 6.76
C CYS A 66 -18.05 7.98 6.00
N GLN A 67 -17.19 9.00 5.95
CA GLN A 67 -15.89 8.96 5.28
C GLN A 67 -14.97 7.88 5.91
N GLY A 68 -14.92 7.80 7.23
CA GLY A 68 -14.16 6.76 7.94
C GLY A 68 -14.58 5.33 7.60
N THR A 69 -15.80 5.13 7.09
CA THR A 69 -16.31 3.81 6.69
C THR A 69 -16.17 3.50 5.20
N TYR A 70 -15.69 4.42 4.35
CA TYR A 70 -15.57 4.17 2.90
C TYR A 70 -14.61 3.03 2.56
N SER A 71 -13.46 2.94 3.23
CA SER A 71 -12.50 1.85 3.04
C SER A 71 -13.12 0.49 3.40
N MET A 72 -13.83 0.45 4.52
CA MET A 72 -14.60 -0.72 4.91
C MET A 72 -15.65 -1.06 3.84
N GLY A 73 -16.30 -0.04 3.24
CA GLY A 73 -17.25 -0.21 2.15
C GLY A 73 -16.66 -0.92 0.94
N VAL A 74 -15.45 -0.54 0.54
CA VAL A 74 -14.73 -1.23 -0.56
C VAL A 74 -14.42 -2.69 -0.21
N ILE A 75 -13.94 -2.95 1.01
CA ILE A 75 -13.62 -4.30 1.49
C ILE A 75 -14.90 -5.15 1.55
N MET A 76 -15.99 -4.61 2.08
CA MET A 76 -17.29 -5.29 2.14
C MET A 76 -17.83 -5.59 0.74
N ALA A 77 -17.75 -4.62 -0.18
CA ALA A 77 -18.14 -4.81 -1.57
C ALA A 77 -17.29 -5.91 -2.25
N PHE A 78 -15.98 -5.93 -2.02
CA PHE A 78 -15.08 -6.97 -2.51
C PHE A 78 -15.47 -8.36 -1.98
N VAL A 79 -15.61 -8.51 -0.67
CA VAL A 79 -15.91 -9.80 -0.05
C VAL A 79 -17.32 -10.28 -0.42
N PHE A 80 -18.33 -9.47 -0.18
CA PHE A 80 -19.73 -9.89 -0.38
C PHE A 80 -20.12 -9.90 -1.85
N GLY A 81 -19.55 -9.03 -2.70
CA GLY A 81 -19.73 -9.10 -4.15
C GLY A 81 -19.22 -10.43 -4.73
N GLY A 82 -18.04 -10.88 -4.30
CA GLY A 82 -17.47 -12.18 -4.69
C GLY A 82 -18.25 -13.37 -4.15
N VAL A 83 -18.58 -13.37 -2.85
CA VAL A 83 -19.34 -14.45 -2.19
C VAL A 83 -20.74 -14.57 -2.78
N LEU A 84 -21.42 -13.46 -3.00
CA LEU A 84 -22.77 -13.45 -3.55
C LEU A 84 -22.78 -13.90 -5.01
N ALA A 85 -21.82 -13.45 -5.83
CA ALA A 85 -21.68 -13.94 -7.20
C ALA A 85 -21.42 -15.46 -7.22
N MET A 86 -20.53 -15.97 -6.35
CA MET A 86 -20.28 -17.39 -6.22
C MET A 86 -21.54 -18.17 -5.81
N ALA A 87 -22.32 -17.65 -4.87
CA ALA A 87 -23.55 -18.29 -4.38
C ALA A 87 -24.63 -18.34 -5.45
N LEU A 88 -24.91 -17.22 -6.13
CA LEU A 88 -25.94 -17.11 -7.17
C LEU A 88 -25.64 -17.99 -8.38
N TYR A 89 -24.40 -18.03 -8.83
CA TYR A 89 -23.98 -18.81 -9.99
C TYR A 89 -23.48 -20.21 -9.65
N SER A 90 -23.57 -20.65 -8.36
CA SER A 90 -23.12 -21.97 -7.90
C SER A 90 -23.78 -23.14 -8.66
N TYR A 91 -25.00 -22.94 -9.19
CA TYR A 91 -25.69 -23.95 -9.98
C TYR A 91 -24.92 -24.35 -11.26
N LEU A 92 -24.10 -23.42 -11.82
CA LEU A 92 -23.25 -23.70 -12.99
C LEU A 92 -22.09 -24.66 -12.70
N MET A 93 -21.79 -24.88 -11.41
CA MET A 93 -20.64 -25.69 -10.94
C MET A 93 -21.05 -27.14 -10.64
N ASN A 94 -22.37 -27.42 -10.55
CA ASN A 94 -22.90 -28.74 -10.24
C ASN A 94 -23.73 -29.29 -11.41
N GLY A 95 -23.31 -30.40 -12.02
CA GLY A 95 -23.98 -30.99 -13.20
C GLY A 95 -25.45 -31.31 -13.00
N ARG A 96 -25.86 -31.72 -11.79
CA ARG A 96 -27.26 -31.98 -11.47
C ARG A 96 -28.12 -30.71 -11.52
N SER A 97 -27.59 -29.64 -10.90
CA SER A 97 -28.27 -28.34 -10.84
C SER A 97 -28.33 -27.66 -12.21
N VAL A 98 -27.25 -27.77 -13.02
CA VAL A 98 -27.23 -27.26 -14.40
C VAL A 98 -28.32 -27.91 -15.22
N GLY A 99 -28.45 -29.26 -15.20
CA GLY A 99 -29.48 -29.99 -15.93
C GLY A 99 -30.90 -29.53 -15.56
N LEU A 100 -31.16 -29.38 -14.24
CA LEU A 100 -32.45 -28.93 -13.73
C LEU A 100 -32.79 -27.49 -14.18
N ILE A 101 -31.86 -26.55 -14.02
CA ILE A 101 -32.11 -25.12 -14.33
C ILE A 101 -32.20 -24.90 -15.84
N HIS A 102 -31.40 -25.61 -16.64
CA HIS A 102 -31.46 -25.50 -18.10
C HIS A 102 -32.64 -26.26 -18.75
N SER A 103 -33.34 -27.11 -18.00
CA SER A 103 -34.60 -27.70 -18.45
C SER A 103 -35.80 -26.75 -18.33
N LEU A 104 -35.65 -25.64 -17.58
CA LEU A 104 -36.67 -24.59 -17.51
C LEU A 104 -36.79 -23.88 -18.87
N PRO A 105 -38.01 -23.48 -19.29
CA PRO A 105 -38.23 -22.76 -20.56
C PRO A 105 -37.77 -21.31 -20.52
N LEU A 106 -36.52 -21.07 -20.06
CA LEU A 106 -35.92 -19.76 -19.89
C LEU A 106 -34.68 -19.61 -20.78
N LYS A 107 -34.52 -18.43 -21.39
CA LYS A 107 -33.28 -18.09 -22.11
C LYS A 107 -32.13 -17.94 -21.16
N ARG A 108 -30.90 -18.30 -21.56
CA ARG A 108 -29.69 -18.13 -20.75
C ARG A 108 -29.44 -16.68 -20.31
N GLN A 109 -29.79 -15.73 -21.18
CA GLN A 109 -29.74 -14.30 -20.87
C GLN A 109 -30.69 -13.94 -19.72
N THR A 110 -31.91 -14.45 -19.73
CA THR A 110 -32.90 -14.24 -18.66
C THR A 110 -32.38 -14.77 -17.31
N LEU A 111 -31.78 -15.98 -17.30
CA LEU A 111 -31.15 -16.53 -16.11
C LEU A 111 -30.01 -15.63 -15.60
N PHE A 112 -29.12 -15.20 -16.51
CA PHE A 112 -28.00 -14.33 -16.18
C PHE A 112 -28.45 -13.01 -15.55
N PHE A 113 -29.32 -12.27 -16.23
CA PHE A 113 -29.80 -10.97 -15.74
C PHE A 113 -30.67 -11.09 -14.51
N THR A 114 -31.49 -12.14 -14.36
CA THR A 114 -32.30 -12.33 -13.15
C THR A 114 -31.41 -12.51 -11.94
N GLN A 115 -30.37 -13.34 -12.03
CA GLN A 115 -29.46 -13.56 -10.89
C GLN A 115 -28.60 -12.35 -10.59
N LEU A 116 -28.07 -11.67 -11.62
CA LEU A 116 -27.32 -10.44 -11.45
C LEU A 116 -28.14 -9.35 -10.74
N LEU A 117 -29.35 -9.10 -11.25
CA LEU A 117 -30.25 -8.09 -10.68
C LEU A 117 -30.72 -8.48 -9.27
N THR A 118 -30.95 -9.76 -9.01
CA THR A 118 -31.26 -10.24 -7.66
C THR A 118 -30.11 -9.99 -6.70
N GLY A 119 -28.87 -10.30 -7.11
CA GLY A 119 -27.69 -10.05 -6.29
C GLY A 119 -27.48 -8.56 -5.99
N PHE A 120 -27.59 -7.72 -7.00
CA PHE A 120 -27.51 -6.28 -6.83
C PHE A 120 -28.63 -5.73 -5.93
N ALA A 121 -29.88 -6.18 -6.14
CA ALA A 121 -31.01 -5.79 -5.31
C ALA A 121 -30.86 -6.21 -3.84
N MET A 122 -30.24 -7.37 -3.58
CA MET A 122 -29.96 -7.82 -2.21
C MET A 122 -29.00 -6.87 -1.50
N LEU A 123 -27.84 -6.57 -2.10
CA LEU A 123 -26.86 -5.65 -1.49
C LEU A 123 -27.44 -4.25 -1.30
N THR A 124 -28.07 -3.71 -2.35
CA THR A 124 -28.70 -2.38 -2.28
C THR A 124 -29.83 -2.32 -1.23
N ALA A 125 -30.63 -3.37 -1.07
CA ALA A 125 -31.65 -3.43 -0.02
C ALA A 125 -31.02 -3.41 1.39
N GLY A 126 -29.89 -4.10 1.58
CA GLY A 126 -29.13 -4.03 2.81
C GLY A 126 -28.62 -2.61 3.10
N ASN A 127 -28.04 -1.95 2.10
CA ASN A 127 -27.58 -0.57 2.21
C ASN A 127 -28.69 0.41 2.51
N LEU A 128 -29.84 0.28 1.84
CA LEU A 128 -31.00 1.13 2.10
C LEU A 128 -31.53 0.95 3.53
N LEU A 129 -31.53 -0.29 4.05
CA LEU A 129 -31.92 -0.53 5.44
C LEU A 129 -30.96 0.13 6.43
N VAL A 130 -29.65 0.03 6.16
CA VAL A 130 -28.62 0.70 6.98
C VAL A 130 -28.79 2.22 6.95
N VAL A 131 -28.99 2.81 5.77
CA VAL A 131 -29.23 4.25 5.62
C VAL A 131 -30.52 4.68 6.34
N LEU A 132 -31.59 3.90 6.23
CA LEU A 132 -32.86 4.20 6.91
C LEU A 132 -32.68 4.24 8.43
N VAL A 133 -31.99 3.24 9.00
CA VAL A 133 -31.73 3.20 10.45
C VAL A 133 -30.77 4.33 10.86
N SER A 134 -29.74 4.60 10.08
CA SER A 134 -28.81 5.70 10.33
C SER A 134 -29.51 7.06 10.29
N LEU A 135 -30.44 7.25 9.35
CA LEU A 135 -31.24 8.49 9.23
C LEU A 135 -32.14 8.72 10.46
N LEU A 136 -32.70 7.64 11.03
CA LEU A 136 -33.47 7.73 12.26
C LEU A 136 -32.62 8.14 13.48
N VAL A 137 -31.31 7.84 13.44
CA VAL A 137 -30.37 8.19 14.51
C VAL A 137 -29.85 9.62 14.37
N CYS A 138 -29.43 10.04 13.18
CA CYS A 138 -28.71 11.30 13.00
C CYS A 138 -29.55 12.42 12.36
N GLY A 139 -30.63 12.10 11.65
CA GLY A 139 -31.47 13.09 10.99
C GLY A 139 -30.88 13.78 9.75
N GLU A 140 -29.64 13.45 9.36
CA GLU A 140 -28.87 14.11 8.29
C GLU A 140 -28.82 13.25 7.02
N PRO A 141 -29.63 13.53 5.98
CA PRO A 141 -29.70 12.69 4.79
C PRO A 141 -28.52 12.87 3.83
N GLY A 142 -27.90 14.06 3.76
CA GLY A 142 -26.86 14.38 2.77
C GLY A 142 -25.68 13.42 2.80
N PRO A 143 -24.91 13.32 3.90
CA PRO A 143 -23.77 12.40 4.00
C PRO A 143 -24.14 10.93 3.81
N LEU A 144 -25.34 10.52 4.26
CA LEU A 144 -25.81 9.13 4.12
C LEU A 144 -26.12 8.76 2.66
N LEU A 145 -26.65 9.69 1.86
CA LEU A 145 -26.88 9.47 0.43
C LEU A 145 -25.56 9.37 -0.35
N VAL A 146 -24.56 10.17 0.03
CA VAL A 146 -23.21 10.08 -0.52
C VAL A 146 -22.61 8.72 -0.18
N TRP A 147 -22.70 8.29 1.08
CA TRP A 147 -22.25 6.97 1.52
C TRP A 147 -22.92 5.83 0.73
N LEU A 148 -24.23 5.91 0.55
CA LEU A 148 -25.00 4.95 -0.25
C LEU A 148 -24.47 4.85 -1.68
N ALA A 149 -24.21 6.00 -2.31
CA ALA A 149 -23.69 6.03 -3.69
C ALA A 149 -22.29 5.40 -3.78
N VAL A 150 -21.37 5.75 -2.86
CA VAL A 150 -20.00 5.23 -2.80
C VAL A 150 -20.01 3.71 -2.68
N VAL A 151 -20.73 3.18 -1.68
CA VAL A 151 -20.76 1.73 -1.41
C VAL A 151 -21.43 0.98 -2.56
N THR A 152 -22.55 1.48 -3.09
CA THR A 152 -23.28 0.83 -4.18
C THR A 152 -22.48 0.81 -5.48
N LEU A 153 -21.73 1.87 -5.82
CA LEU A 153 -20.86 1.89 -7.00
C LEU A 153 -19.70 0.89 -6.87
N ALA A 154 -19.11 0.75 -5.68
CA ALA A 154 -18.11 -0.26 -5.43
C ALA A 154 -18.70 -1.69 -5.57
N GLU A 155 -19.89 -1.94 -5.04
CA GLU A 155 -20.60 -3.23 -5.15
C GLU A 155 -20.89 -3.63 -6.59
N ILE A 156 -21.30 -2.70 -7.44
CA ILE A 156 -21.54 -2.96 -8.87
C ILE A 156 -20.28 -3.55 -9.51
N PHE A 157 -19.14 -2.95 -9.25
CA PHE A 157 -17.88 -3.41 -9.83
C PHE A 157 -17.50 -4.81 -9.33
N PHE A 158 -17.49 -5.02 -8.02
CA PHE A 158 -17.03 -6.29 -7.45
C PHE A 158 -18.00 -7.45 -7.72
N LEU A 159 -19.31 -7.19 -7.74
CA LEU A 159 -20.31 -8.17 -8.15
C LEU A 159 -20.16 -8.53 -9.63
N ALA A 160 -19.88 -7.54 -10.50
CA ALA A 160 -19.62 -7.76 -11.91
C ALA A 160 -18.40 -8.66 -12.14
N LEU A 161 -17.31 -8.37 -11.44
CA LEU A 161 -16.07 -9.15 -11.51
C LEU A 161 -16.26 -10.57 -10.98
N GLY A 162 -16.95 -10.73 -9.84
CA GLY A 162 -17.31 -12.04 -9.30
C GLY A 162 -18.18 -12.86 -10.28
N THR A 163 -19.14 -12.20 -10.93
CA THR A 163 -19.97 -12.81 -11.99
C THR A 163 -19.12 -13.27 -13.17
N LEU A 164 -18.17 -12.45 -13.64
CA LEU A 164 -17.24 -12.85 -14.70
C LEU A 164 -16.44 -14.09 -14.30
N CYS A 165 -15.88 -14.11 -13.09
CA CYS A 165 -15.11 -15.26 -12.57
C CYS A 165 -15.96 -16.53 -12.52
N ALA A 166 -17.23 -16.42 -12.11
CA ALA A 166 -18.18 -17.55 -12.12
C ALA A 166 -18.47 -18.09 -13.54
N MET A 167 -18.42 -17.24 -14.57
CA MET A 167 -18.57 -17.68 -15.97
C MET A 167 -17.31 -18.39 -16.49
N LEU A 168 -16.13 -18.02 -16.01
CA LEU A 168 -14.84 -18.54 -16.49
C LEU A 168 -14.52 -19.96 -15.99
N THR A 169 -15.08 -20.40 -14.87
CA THR A 169 -14.81 -21.73 -14.30
C THR A 169 -16.07 -22.57 -14.11
N GLY A 170 -15.92 -23.87 -14.12
CA GLY A 170 -16.95 -24.86 -13.76
C GLY A 170 -16.75 -25.45 -12.38
N TRP A 171 -15.73 -25.02 -11.63
CA TRP A 171 -15.41 -25.55 -10.29
C TRP A 171 -15.56 -24.47 -9.21
N LEU A 172 -16.39 -24.76 -8.20
CA LEU A 172 -16.78 -23.78 -7.19
C LEU A 172 -15.57 -23.15 -6.46
N LEU A 173 -14.59 -23.96 -6.08
CA LEU A 173 -13.40 -23.47 -5.39
C LEU A 173 -12.46 -22.63 -6.29
N ALA A 174 -12.57 -22.75 -7.60
CA ALA A 174 -11.78 -21.95 -8.52
C ALA A 174 -12.33 -20.52 -8.69
N VAL A 175 -13.60 -20.27 -8.35
CA VAL A 175 -14.19 -18.92 -8.45
C VAL A 175 -13.48 -17.91 -7.55
N PRO A 176 -13.36 -18.13 -6.23
CA PRO A 176 -12.67 -17.18 -5.36
C PRO A 176 -11.19 -17.05 -5.71
N VAL A 177 -10.52 -18.13 -6.12
CA VAL A 177 -9.11 -18.08 -6.54
C VAL A 177 -8.92 -17.18 -7.76
N LEU A 178 -9.77 -17.34 -8.79
CA LEU A 178 -9.75 -16.47 -9.97
C LEU A 178 -10.12 -15.02 -9.61
N TYR A 179 -11.09 -14.83 -8.74
CA TYR A 179 -11.57 -13.52 -8.32
C TYR A 179 -10.48 -12.72 -7.60
N VAL A 180 -9.84 -13.31 -6.59
CA VAL A 180 -8.70 -12.71 -5.88
C VAL A 180 -7.51 -12.58 -6.85
N GLY A 181 -7.23 -13.63 -7.63
CA GLY A 181 -6.13 -13.61 -8.59
C GLY A 181 -6.24 -12.48 -9.61
N ILE A 182 -7.42 -12.25 -10.21
CA ILE A 182 -7.61 -11.16 -11.19
C ILE A 182 -7.49 -9.78 -10.51
N ASN A 183 -7.99 -9.62 -9.27
CA ASN A 183 -7.87 -8.35 -8.53
C ASN A 183 -6.42 -7.97 -8.25
N PHE A 184 -5.56 -8.91 -7.91
CA PHE A 184 -4.19 -8.66 -7.47
C PHE A 184 -3.12 -9.06 -8.48
N LEU A 185 -3.50 -9.50 -9.70
CA LEU A 185 -2.57 -10.06 -10.68
C LEU A 185 -1.43 -9.11 -11.02
N VAL A 186 -1.75 -7.87 -11.37
CA VAL A 186 -0.74 -6.89 -11.81
C VAL A 186 0.16 -6.50 -10.64
N MET A 187 -0.40 -6.29 -9.46
CA MET A 187 0.36 -6.00 -8.25
C MET A 187 1.30 -7.17 -7.89
N ALA A 188 0.83 -8.42 -7.97
CA ALA A 188 1.64 -9.59 -7.70
C ALA A 188 2.78 -9.76 -8.73
N VAL A 189 2.52 -9.49 -10.02
CA VAL A 189 3.57 -9.50 -11.05
C VAL A 189 4.63 -8.45 -10.76
N MET A 190 4.21 -7.21 -10.47
CA MET A 190 5.15 -6.13 -10.15
C MET A 190 5.94 -6.44 -8.88
N GLN A 191 5.29 -6.96 -7.85
CA GLN A 191 5.99 -7.37 -6.63
C GLN A 191 7.06 -8.44 -6.90
N LEU A 192 6.78 -9.43 -7.77
CA LEU A 192 7.77 -10.43 -8.14
C LEU A 192 8.94 -9.83 -8.92
N ILE A 193 8.67 -8.85 -9.79
CA ILE A 193 9.74 -8.13 -10.51
C ILE A 193 10.61 -7.33 -9.52
N HIS A 194 10.00 -6.61 -8.57
CA HIS A 194 10.73 -5.87 -7.54
C HIS A 194 11.58 -6.82 -6.68
N TRP A 195 11.04 -7.91 -6.18
CA TRP A 195 11.80 -8.90 -5.40
C TRP A 195 12.97 -9.51 -6.18
N LEU A 196 12.75 -9.80 -7.47
CA LEU A 196 13.83 -10.33 -8.32
C LEU A 196 14.93 -9.27 -8.53
N ALA A 197 14.54 -8.01 -8.71
CA ALA A 197 15.48 -6.91 -8.85
C ALA A 197 16.28 -6.66 -7.55
N GLU A 198 15.62 -6.63 -6.40
CA GLU A 198 16.24 -6.50 -5.08
C GLU A 198 17.26 -7.59 -4.78
N LEU A 199 17.03 -8.82 -5.25
CA LEU A 199 17.95 -9.94 -5.04
C LEU A 199 19.23 -9.84 -5.88
N PHE A 200 19.18 -9.21 -7.05
CA PHE A 200 20.27 -9.26 -8.01
C PHE A 200 20.89 -7.92 -8.37
N ILE A 201 20.18 -6.82 -8.20
CA ILE A 201 20.64 -5.47 -8.56
C ILE A 201 21.05 -4.73 -7.30
N PHE A 202 22.34 -4.39 -7.20
CA PHE A 202 22.84 -3.66 -6.04
C PHE A 202 22.20 -2.28 -5.91
N GLY A 203 21.74 -1.97 -4.71
CA GLY A 203 21.10 -0.69 -4.39
C GLY A 203 19.71 -0.49 -5.02
N TYR A 204 19.13 -1.50 -5.67
CA TYR A 204 17.77 -1.38 -6.16
C TYR A 204 16.79 -1.27 -4.98
N GLN A 205 15.98 -0.24 -5.02
CA GLN A 205 14.86 -0.06 -4.10
C GLN A 205 13.63 0.26 -4.94
N GLY A 206 12.57 -0.51 -4.74
CA GLY A 206 11.32 -0.28 -5.49
C GLY A 206 10.57 0.93 -4.91
N ASP A 207 10.18 1.87 -5.75
CA ASP A 207 9.38 3.07 -5.40
C ASP A 207 7.93 2.75 -5.01
N GLY A 208 7.67 1.54 -4.53
CA GLY A 208 6.31 1.08 -4.33
C GLY A 208 5.59 0.77 -5.65
N PHE A 209 4.27 0.86 -5.66
CA PHE A 209 3.49 0.53 -6.84
C PHE A 209 3.18 1.78 -7.67
N GLY A 210 3.66 1.82 -8.90
CA GLY A 210 3.35 2.88 -9.83
C GLY A 210 1.85 3.03 -10.09
N SER A 211 1.44 4.20 -10.59
CA SER A 211 0.04 4.55 -10.84
C SER A 211 -0.70 3.50 -11.68
N PHE A 212 -0.07 2.95 -12.71
CA PHE A 212 -0.66 1.87 -13.54
C PHE A 212 -1.00 0.62 -12.72
N THR A 213 -0.09 0.16 -11.86
CA THR A 213 -0.30 -1.02 -11.01
C THR A 213 -1.46 -0.80 -10.05
N LEU A 214 -1.55 0.37 -9.44
CA LEU A 214 -2.64 0.74 -8.55
C LEU A 214 -3.99 0.74 -9.29
N TRP A 215 -4.09 1.35 -10.46
CA TRP A 215 -5.31 1.33 -11.27
C TRP A 215 -5.71 -0.08 -11.73
N CYS A 216 -4.76 -0.98 -11.91
CA CYS A 216 -5.03 -2.39 -12.23
C CYS A 216 -5.34 -3.24 -11.00
N THR A 217 -5.33 -2.66 -9.78
CA THR A 217 -5.65 -3.34 -8.52
C THR A 217 -6.82 -2.63 -7.82
N PRO A 218 -8.08 -2.90 -8.25
CA PRO A 218 -9.26 -2.10 -7.88
C PRO A 218 -9.47 -1.95 -6.38
N VAL A 219 -9.26 -3.01 -5.59
CA VAL A 219 -9.43 -2.94 -4.13
C VAL A 219 -8.49 -1.91 -3.52
N VAL A 220 -7.19 -1.98 -3.86
CA VAL A 220 -6.17 -1.10 -3.29
C VAL A 220 -6.38 0.34 -3.77
N GLN A 221 -6.67 0.52 -5.07
CA GLN A 221 -6.89 1.86 -5.64
C GLN A 221 -8.12 2.54 -5.04
N LEU A 222 -9.25 1.82 -4.89
CA LEU A 222 -10.44 2.40 -4.28
C LEU A 222 -10.23 2.70 -2.79
N VAL A 223 -9.63 1.78 -2.03
CA VAL A 223 -9.29 2.06 -0.62
C VAL A 223 -8.41 3.31 -0.54
N ARG A 224 -7.32 3.38 -1.31
CA ARG A 224 -6.43 4.54 -1.31
C ARG A 224 -7.16 5.85 -1.64
N ARG A 225 -7.95 5.87 -2.73
CA ARG A 225 -8.65 7.08 -3.19
C ARG A 225 -9.78 7.54 -2.27
N LEU A 226 -10.32 6.64 -1.46
CA LEU A 226 -11.42 6.93 -0.54
C LEU A 226 -10.96 7.19 0.90
N THR A 227 -9.71 6.87 1.25
CA THR A 227 -9.16 7.08 2.60
C THR A 227 -8.03 8.09 2.64
N ASP A 228 -7.29 8.22 1.54
CA ASP A 228 -6.12 9.10 1.49
C ASP A 228 -6.45 10.32 0.62
N PRO A 229 -6.60 11.51 1.21
CA PRO A 229 -6.66 12.73 0.45
C PRO A 229 -5.28 13.02 -0.14
N GLN A 230 -5.00 12.42 -1.30
CA GLN A 230 -3.82 12.65 -2.13
C GLN A 230 -2.53 12.95 -1.38
N GLY A 231 -1.76 11.90 -1.01
CA GLY A 231 -0.31 11.99 -1.03
C GLY A 231 0.37 13.10 -0.24
N VAL A 232 -0.32 13.82 0.61
CA VAL A 232 0.28 14.59 1.69
C VAL A 232 0.35 13.65 2.90
N VAL A 233 0.90 12.48 2.69
CA VAL A 233 1.73 11.89 3.70
C VAL A 233 3.03 12.64 3.57
N ALA A 234 3.10 13.81 4.15
CA ALA A 234 4.35 14.27 4.70
C ALA A 234 4.77 13.12 5.63
N GLU A 235 5.73 12.32 5.17
CA GLU A 235 6.33 11.22 5.92
C GLU A 235 7.20 11.87 7.01
N TYR A 236 6.52 12.59 7.92
CA TYR A 236 7.10 13.22 9.07
C TYR A 236 7.13 12.19 10.18
N VAL A 237 8.32 11.67 10.43
CA VAL A 237 8.69 10.96 11.67
C VAL A 237 7.60 10.01 12.17
N GLY A 238 7.20 9.05 11.36
CA GLY A 238 6.38 7.92 11.81
C GLY A 238 4.93 8.21 12.24
N TYR A 239 4.46 9.44 12.16
CA TYR A 239 3.08 9.81 12.45
C TYR A 239 2.45 10.50 11.22
N PRO A 240 1.38 9.94 10.64
CA PRO A 240 0.66 10.62 9.58
C PRO A 240 -0.02 11.86 10.16
N VAL A 241 0.45 13.04 9.78
CA VAL A 241 -0.31 14.28 9.97
C VAL A 241 -1.43 14.26 8.93
N VAL A 242 -2.59 13.84 9.34
CA VAL A 242 -3.81 13.95 8.54
C VAL A 242 -4.21 15.43 8.55
N SER A 243 -3.98 16.13 7.46
CA SER A 243 -4.60 17.45 7.24
C SER A 243 -6.12 17.25 7.20
N ALA A 244 -6.81 17.74 8.23
CA ALA A 244 -8.16 17.33 8.62
C ALA A 244 -9.30 17.79 7.70
N ASP A 245 -9.05 18.55 6.63
CA ASP A 245 -10.11 19.25 5.89
C ASP A 245 -10.29 18.84 4.42
N VAL A 246 -9.61 17.83 3.92
CA VAL A 246 -9.73 17.47 2.51
C VAL A 246 -10.69 16.29 2.31
N ASN A 247 -11.79 16.53 1.59
CA ASN A 247 -12.76 15.49 1.26
C ASN A 247 -12.16 14.51 0.22
N PRO A 248 -11.92 13.24 0.57
CA PRO A 248 -11.28 12.26 -0.32
C PRO A 248 -12.07 12.01 -1.61
N LEU A 249 -13.38 12.23 -1.62
CA LEU A 249 -14.23 12.07 -2.78
C LEU A 249 -13.95 13.14 -3.86
N GLU A 250 -13.69 14.38 -3.44
CA GLU A 250 -13.36 15.49 -4.35
C GLU A 250 -11.95 15.35 -4.93
N ASN A 251 -11.04 14.74 -4.17
CA ASN A 251 -9.66 14.45 -4.59
C ASN A 251 -9.50 13.18 -5.45
N GLY A 252 -10.46 12.87 -6.29
CA GLY A 252 -10.40 11.78 -7.25
C GLY A 252 -11.12 10.49 -6.82
N GLY A 253 -11.77 10.47 -5.65
CA GLY A 253 -12.62 9.35 -5.22
C GLY A 253 -13.78 9.11 -6.17
N TRP A 254 -14.52 10.16 -6.55
CA TRP A 254 -15.60 10.06 -7.54
C TRP A 254 -15.11 9.64 -8.92
N GLN A 255 -13.95 10.12 -9.34
CA GLN A 255 -13.34 9.72 -10.61
C GLN A 255 -13.03 8.22 -10.61
N ALA A 256 -12.43 7.70 -9.54
CA ALA A 256 -12.12 6.28 -9.42
C ALA A 256 -13.39 5.41 -9.44
N LEU A 257 -14.39 5.76 -8.65
CA LEU A 257 -15.68 5.07 -8.63
C LEU A 257 -16.37 5.08 -10.01
N GLY A 258 -16.36 6.21 -10.69
CA GLY A 258 -16.93 6.36 -12.04
C GLY A 258 -16.22 5.49 -13.08
N ILE A 259 -14.88 5.47 -13.07
CA ILE A 259 -14.09 4.63 -13.97
C ILE A 259 -14.38 3.15 -13.71
N TYR A 260 -14.36 2.69 -12.45
CA TYR A 260 -14.65 1.29 -12.15
C TYR A 260 -16.11 0.90 -12.43
N ALA A 261 -17.07 1.80 -12.26
CA ALA A 261 -18.45 1.56 -12.67
C ALA A 261 -18.58 1.40 -14.19
N ALA A 262 -17.87 2.21 -14.97
CA ALA A 262 -17.82 2.06 -16.43
C ALA A 262 -17.15 0.74 -16.85
N VAL A 263 -16.05 0.36 -16.21
CA VAL A 263 -15.38 -0.92 -16.41
C VAL A 263 -16.30 -2.09 -16.02
N ALA A 264 -17.09 -1.96 -14.96
CA ALA A 264 -18.07 -2.98 -14.54
C ALA A 264 -19.10 -3.27 -15.65
N VAL A 265 -19.56 -2.26 -16.38
CA VAL A 265 -20.48 -2.44 -17.52
C VAL A 265 -19.82 -3.29 -18.62
N ALA A 266 -18.57 -3.01 -18.94
CA ALA A 266 -17.80 -3.79 -19.92
C ALA A 266 -17.58 -5.24 -19.45
N ILE A 267 -17.27 -5.44 -18.17
CA ILE A 267 -17.13 -6.76 -17.54
C ILE A 267 -18.44 -7.54 -17.61
N LEU A 268 -19.57 -6.90 -17.32
CA LEU A 268 -20.90 -7.55 -17.39
C LEU A 268 -21.28 -7.92 -18.81
N ALA A 269 -20.99 -7.08 -19.80
CA ALA A 269 -21.20 -7.40 -21.20
C ALA A 269 -20.37 -8.63 -21.62
N LEU A 270 -19.10 -8.69 -21.21
CA LEU A 270 -18.23 -9.85 -21.45
C LEU A 270 -18.75 -11.10 -20.71
N ALA A 271 -19.15 -10.98 -19.44
CA ALA A 271 -19.71 -12.09 -18.66
C ALA A 271 -20.99 -12.64 -19.28
N CYS A 272 -21.88 -11.77 -19.78
CA CYS A 272 -23.09 -12.15 -20.49
C CYS A 272 -22.74 -12.90 -21.80
N MET A 273 -21.81 -12.42 -22.59
CA MET A 273 -21.35 -13.08 -23.82
C MET A 273 -20.76 -14.46 -23.52
N LEU A 274 -19.95 -14.58 -22.46
CA LEU A 274 -19.39 -15.86 -22.03
C LEU A 274 -20.49 -16.82 -21.54
N CYS A 275 -21.48 -16.33 -20.80
CA CYS A 275 -22.64 -17.12 -20.34
C CYS A 275 -23.39 -17.76 -21.51
N ILE A 276 -23.61 -17.01 -22.59
CA ILE A 276 -24.31 -17.51 -23.80
C ILE A 276 -23.48 -18.60 -24.49
N ARG A 277 -22.14 -18.40 -24.57
CA ARG A 277 -21.20 -19.31 -25.26
C ARG A 277 -20.78 -20.52 -24.43
N ARG A 278 -21.03 -20.51 -23.13
CA ARG A 278 -20.63 -21.58 -22.22
C ARG A 278 -21.39 -22.88 -22.50
N ARG A 279 -20.65 -24.00 -22.57
CA ARG A 279 -21.26 -25.33 -22.70
C ARG A 279 -21.65 -25.85 -21.31
N SER A 280 -22.84 -26.48 -21.21
CA SER A 280 -23.35 -27.01 -19.93
C SER A 280 -22.54 -28.19 -19.39
N GLU A 281 -21.83 -28.91 -20.27
CA GLU A 281 -21.02 -30.09 -19.95
C GLU A 281 -19.74 -29.80 -19.17
N LEU A 282 -19.35 -28.51 -19.07
CA LEU A 282 -18.11 -28.08 -18.43
C LEU A 282 -18.23 -27.86 -16.90
N SER A 283 -19.34 -28.32 -16.33
CA SER A 283 -19.54 -28.35 -14.88
C SER A 283 -18.48 -29.26 -14.20
N GLY A 284 -17.78 -28.74 -13.19
CA GLY A 284 -16.69 -29.44 -12.52
C GLY A 284 -15.30 -29.26 -13.16
N ASP A 285 -15.16 -28.55 -14.29
CA ASP A 285 -13.86 -28.24 -14.89
C ASP A 285 -13.30 -26.91 -14.37
N VAL A 286 -11.99 -26.88 -14.08
CA VAL A 286 -11.31 -25.66 -13.60
C VAL A 286 -11.36 -24.55 -14.64
N ALA A 287 -11.22 -24.88 -15.92
CA ALA A 287 -11.27 -23.92 -17.03
C ALA A 287 -12.50 -24.20 -17.92
N ALA A 288 -13.45 -23.28 -17.94
CA ALA A 288 -14.65 -23.38 -18.77
C ALA A 288 -14.40 -23.19 -20.28
N PHE A 289 -13.26 -22.58 -20.66
CA PHE A 289 -12.92 -22.31 -22.04
C PHE A 289 -11.54 -22.90 -22.40
N PRO A 290 -11.36 -23.46 -23.61
CA PRO A 290 -10.09 -24.08 -24.02
C PRO A 290 -8.90 -23.12 -23.98
N TRP A 291 -9.09 -21.83 -24.29
CA TRP A 291 -8.04 -20.81 -24.29
C TRP A 291 -7.52 -20.49 -22.87
N MET A 292 -8.30 -20.74 -21.83
CA MET A 292 -7.87 -20.53 -20.44
C MET A 292 -6.85 -21.58 -19.97
N ARG A 293 -6.89 -22.81 -20.55
CA ARG A 293 -6.00 -23.89 -20.11
C ARG A 293 -4.52 -23.53 -20.21
N PRO A 294 -4.02 -23.02 -21.37
CA PRO A 294 -2.63 -22.57 -21.44
C PRO A 294 -2.35 -21.36 -20.57
N VAL A 295 -3.28 -20.38 -20.46
CA VAL A 295 -3.11 -19.18 -19.63
C VAL A 295 -2.94 -19.56 -18.17
N LEU A 296 -3.81 -20.39 -17.61
CA LEU A 296 -3.71 -20.86 -16.23
C LEU A 296 -2.43 -21.69 -15.99
N ARG A 297 -2.10 -22.59 -16.93
CA ARG A 297 -0.92 -23.44 -16.81
C ARG A 297 0.37 -22.64 -16.77
N TYR A 298 0.59 -21.78 -17.74
CA TYR A 298 1.82 -20.99 -17.86
C TYR A 298 1.83 -19.81 -16.88
N GLY A 299 0.67 -19.20 -16.61
CA GLY A 299 0.54 -18.13 -15.60
C GLY A 299 0.87 -18.63 -14.20
N VAL A 300 0.25 -19.73 -13.76
CA VAL A 300 0.56 -20.34 -12.46
C VAL A 300 2.00 -20.90 -12.41
N GLY A 301 2.48 -21.46 -13.53
CA GLY A 301 3.86 -21.91 -13.64
C GLY A 301 4.89 -20.79 -13.50
N CYS A 302 4.64 -19.65 -14.13
CA CYS A 302 5.48 -18.46 -14.07
C CYS A 302 5.44 -17.80 -12.67
N MET A 303 4.24 -17.41 -12.24
CA MET A 303 4.06 -16.72 -10.96
C MET A 303 4.45 -17.59 -9.77
N GLY A 304 3.94 -18.83 -9.73
CA GLY A 304 4.26 -19.78 -8.68
C GLY A 304 5.72 -20.23 -8.71
N GLY A 305 6.30 -20.41 -9.90
CA GLY A 305 7.71 -20.76 -10.07
C GLY A 305 8.64 -19.67 -9.52
N LEU A 306 8.39 -18.41 -9.85
CA LEU A 306 9.16 -17.30 -9.31
C LEU A 306 8.90 -17.11 -7.81
N ALA A 307 7.64 -16.97 -7.38
CA ALA A 307 7.31 -16.70 -5.98
C ALA A 307 7.84 -17.81 -5.05
N LEU A 308 7.45 -19.07 -5.30
CA LEU A 308 7.88 -20.20 -4.46
C LEU A 308 9.37 -20.52 -4.66
N GLY A 309 9.93 -20.23 -5.84
CA GLY A 309 11.36 -20.35 -6.10
C GLY A 309 12.19 -19.39 -5.26
N MET A 310 11.79 -18.12 -5.17
CA MET A 310 12.42 -17.12 -4.32
C MET A 310 12.26 -17.44 -2.82
N ILE A 311 11.07 -17.88 -2.39
CA ILE A 311 10.86 -18.33 -1.01
C ILE A 311 11.75 -19.53 -0.69
N LEU A 312 11.79 -20.54 -1.56
CA LEU A 312 12.64 -21.72 -1.37
C LEU A 312 14.11 -21.33 -1.32
N TYR A 313 14.55 -20.41 -2.18
CA TYR A 313 15.91 -19.87 -2.16
C TYR A 313 16.22 -19.19 -0.82
N SER A 314 15.35 -18.30 -0.34
CA SER A 314 15.55 -17.61 0.93
C SER A 314 15.65 -18.59 2.13
N VAL A 315 14.84 -19.65 2.12
CA VAL A 315 14.88 -20.66 3.18
C VAL A 315 16.12 -21.57 3.11
N THR A 316 16.59 -21.91 1.88
CA THR A 316 17.70 -22.88 1.71
C THR A 316 19.06 -22.24 1.62
N PHE A 317 19.16 -21.10 0.94
CA PHE A 317 20.43 -20.43 0.63
C PHE A 317 20.55 -19.04 1.25
N GLY A 318 19.46 -18.43 1.74
CA GLY A 318 19.48 -17.10 2.35
C GLY A 318 20.34 -17.02 3.61
N LEU A 319 20.60 -18.16 4.27
CA LEU A 319 21.54 -18.28 5.39
C LEU A 319 22.97 -18.61 4.93
N ALA A 320 23.15 -19.00 3.67
CA ALA A 320 24.48 -19.23 3.12
C ALA A 320 25.10 -17.88 2.75
N ARG A 321 25.78 -17.27 3.71
CA ARG A 321 26.53 -16.03 3.54
C ARG A 321 27.60 -16.23 2.47
N THR A 322 27.39 -15.57 1.35
CA THR A 322 28.42 -15.42 0.30
C THR A 322 28.96 -14.00 0.40
N ASN A 323 30.22 -13.80 0.13
CA ASN A 323 30.84 -12.46 0.06
C ASN A 323 30.30 -11.61 -1.11
N ASP A 324 29.29 -12.08 -1.83
CA ASP A 324 28.69 -11.35 -2.94
C ASP A 324 27.45 -10.57 -2.43
N ILE A 325 27.39 -9.30 -2.73
CA ILE A 325 26.28 -8.36 -2.47
C ILE A 325 24.97 -8.86 -3.11
N ARG A 326 25.08 -9.79 -4.04
CA ARG A 326 23.96 -10.30 -4.84
C ARG A 326 23.67 -11.75 -4.49
N ALA A 327 22.42 -12.15 -4.69
CA ALA A 327 22.00 -13.52 -4.45
C ALA A 327 22.85 -14.56 -5.22
N TYR A 328 23.09 -15.71 -4.60
CA TYR A 328 23.83 -16.84 -5.22
C TYR A 328 23.05 -17.40 -6.41
N LEU A 329 23.46 -17.02 -7.63
CA LEU A 329 22.75 -17.32 -8.87
C LEU A 329 22.47 -18.81 -9.10
N PRO A 330 23.43 -19.75 -8.94
CA PRO A 330 23.15 -21.17 -9.18
C PRO A 330 22.07 -21.73 -8.24
N GLY A 331 22.08 -21.34 -6.96
CA GLY A 331 21.04 -21.73 -5.99
C GLY A 331 19.69 -21.18 -6.37
N MET A 332 19.61 -19.91 -6.78
CA MET A 332 18.37 -19.28 -7.24
C MET A 332 17.81 -19.96 -8.49
N LEU A 333 18.68 -20.25 -9.49
CA LEU A 333 18.26 -20.96 -10.70
C LEU A 333 17.69 -22.35 -10.38
N LEU A 334 18.36 -23.08 -9.48
CA LEU A 334 17.89 -24.41 -9.06
C LEU A 334 16.49 -24.30 -8.44
N CYS A 335 16.27 -23.37 -7.51
CA CYS A 335 14.99 -23.19 -6.82
C CYS A 335 13.88 -22.76 -7.78
N VAL A 336 14.13 -21.77 -8.65
CA VAL A 336 13.15 -21.28 -9.62
C VAL A 336 12.78 -22.35 -10.63
N VAL A 337 13.76 -23.07 -11.20
CA VAL A 337 13.51 -24.15 -12.14
C VAL A 337 12.68 -25.26 -11.50
N LEU A 338 13.09 -25.71 -10.29
CA LEU A 338 12.37 -26.76 -9.55
C LEU A 338 10.91 -26.36 -9.29
N MET A 339 10.68 -25.17 -8.75
CA MET A 339 9.33 -24.73 -8.41
C MET A 339 8.48 -24.42 -9.65
N THR A 340 9.09 -23.95 -10.73
CA THR A 340 8.38 -23.80 -12.03
C THR A 340 7.90 -25.16 -12.57
N LEU A 341 8.72 -26.20 -12.47
CA LEU A 341 8.32 -27.55 -12.85
C LEU A 341 7.17 -28.04 -11.97
N VAL A 342 7.28 -27.90 -10.65
CA VAL A 342 6.23 -28.31 -9.69
C VAL A 342 4.91 -27.59 -9.97
N CYS A 343 4.91 -26.26 -10.08
CA CYS A 343 3.71 -25.47 -10.29
C CYS A 343 3.05 -25.74 -11.66
N SER A 344 3.86 -25.80 -12.73
CA SER A 344 3.35 -26.07 -14.08
C SER A 344 2.77 -27.47 -14.22
N PHE A 345 3.44 -28.49 -13.65
CA PHE A 345 2.90 -29.87 -13.68
C PHE A 345 1.70 -30.01 -12.77
N GLY A 346 1.73 -29.45 -11.56
CA GLY A 346 0.59 -29.43 -10.65
C GLY A 346 -0.65 -28.82 -11.30
N MET A 347 -0.51 -27.64 -11.94
CA MET A 347 -1.60 -27.00 -12.66
C MET A 347 -2.08 -27.83 -13.87
N SER A 348 -1.14 -28.46 -14.59
CA SER A 348 -1.49 -29.34 -15.71
C SER A 348 -2.30 -30.56 -15.26
N MET A 349 -1.94 -31.16 -14.10
CA MET A 349 -2.67 -32.27 -13.50
C MET A 349 -4.08 -31.86 -13.05
N LEU A 350 -4.23 -30.69 -12.47
CA LEU A 350 -5.54 -30.12 -12.10
C LEU A 350 -6.43 -29.89 -13.33
N LEU A 351 -5.87 -29.28 -14.39
CA LEU A 351 -6.61 -29.01 -15.63
C LEU A 351 -7.00 -30.27 -16.41
N GLY A 352 -6.18 -31.30 -16.34
CA GLY A 352 -6.38 -32.54 -17.09
C GLY A 352 -7.00 -33.67 -16.28
N LYS A 353 -7.22 -33.47 -14.95
CA LYS A 353 -7.75 -34.49 -14.02
C LYS A 353 -7.01 -35.86 -14.15
N SER A 354 -5.73 -35.84 -14.47
CA SER A 354 -4.93 -37.05 -14.71
C SER A 354 -3.47 -36.81 -14.36
N LEU A 355 -2.85 -37.79 -13.70
CA LEU A 355 -1.42 -37.77 -13.41
C LEU A 355 -0.54 -38.11 -14.64
N LYS A 356 -1.13 -38.66 -15.71
CA LYS A 356 -0.38 -39.11 -16.91
C LYS A 356 -0.12 -38.02 -17.95
N ILE A 357 -0.38 -36.75 -17.63
CA ILE A 357 -0.26 -35.60 -18.55
C ILE A 357 1.20 -35.21 -18.80
N PHE A 358 2.14 -35.66 -17.99
CA PHE A 358 3.56 -35.34 -18.08
C PHE A 358 4.14 -35.45 -19.50
N ARG A 359 3.91 -36.57 -20.20
CA ARG A 359 4.40 -36.81 -21.57
C ARG A 359 3.96 -35.74 -22.58
N ARG A 360 2.77 -35.16 -22.40
CA ARG A 360 2.20 -34.20 -23.35
C ARG A 360 2.63 -32.76 -23.05
N THR A 361 2.98 -32.46 -21.80
CA THR A 361 3.15 -31.09 -21.33
C THR A 361 4.60 -30.70 -21.01
N TRP A 362 5.53 -31.67 -20.92
CA TRP A 362 6.90 -31.44 -20.48
C TRP A 362 7.66 -30.43 -21.32
N LYS A 363 7.50 -30.45 -22.68
CA LYS A 363 8.21 -29.52 -23.57
C LYS A 363 7.93 -28.04 -23.25
N GLY A 364 6.64 -27.69 -23.09
CA GLY A 364 6.28 -26.33 -22.76
C GLY A 364 6.66 -25.91 -21.32
N THR A 365 6.66 -26.85 -20.38
CA THR A 365 7.07 -26.61 -19.00
C THR A 365 8.59 -26.38 -18.92
N VAL A 366 9.38 -27.19 -19.61
CA VAL A 366 10.85 -27.01 -19.70
C VAL A 366 11.20 -25.70 -20.39
N LEU A 367 10.50 -25.35 -21.48
CA LEU A 367 10.68 -24.06 -22.14
C LEU A 367 10.39 -22.88 -21.20
N LEU A 368 9.30 -22.95 -20.41
CA LEU A 368 8.99 -21.92 -19.42
C LEU A 368 10.08 -21.82 -18.35
N ALA A 369 10.55 -22.95 -17.82
CA ALA A 369 11.61 -22.96 -16.82
C ALA A 369 12.93 -22.39 -17.37
N ALA A 370 13.28 -22.72 -18.63
CA ALA A 370 14.44 -22.16 -19.30
C ALA A 370 14.30 -20.63 -19.53
N LEU A 371 13.09 -20.16 -19.89
CA LEU A 371 12.82 -18.74 -20.05
C LEU A 371 12.98 -17.98 -18.72
N LEU A 372 12.44 -18.50 -17.63
CA LEU A 372 12.56 -17.88 -16.30
C LEU A 372 14.00 -17.89 -15.79
N ALA A 373 14.73 -18.99 -16.05
CA ALA A 373 16.16 -19.04 -15.75
C ALA A 373 16.94 -17.99 -16.55
N ALA A 374 16.63 -17.81 -17.84
CA ALA A 374 17.23 -16.76 -18.65
C ALA A 374 16.91 -15.36 -18.12
N VAL A 375 15.68 -15.10 -17.67
CA VAL A 375 15.31 -13.83 -17.02
C VAL A 375 16.16 -13.58 -15.78
N CYS A 376 16.31 -14.57 -14.89
CA CYS A 376 17.17 -14.45 -13.71
C CYS A 376 18.63 -14.14 -14.08
N VAL A 377 19.17 -14.78 -15.12
CA VAL A 377 20.52 -14.50 -15.61
C VAL A 377 20.63 -13.09 -16.17
N CYS A 378 19.66 -12.65 -16.98
CA CYS A 378 19.66 -11.29 -17.55
C CYS A 378 19.61 -10.21 -16.47
N VAL A 379 18.78 -10.40 -15.43
CA VAL A 379 18.71 -9.47 -14.29
C VAL A 379 20.03 -9.45 -13.52
N ARG A 380 20.62 -10.62 -13.24
CA ARG A 380 21.92 -10.74 -12.54
C ARG A 380 23.08 -10.10 -13.32
N MET A 381 23.04 -10.15 -14.65
CA MET A 381 24.05 -9.54 -15.51
C MET A 381 23.81 -8.04 -15.75
N ASP A 382 22.74 -7.49 -15.16
CA ASP A 382 22.32 -6.10 -15.40
C ASP A 382 22.33 -5.70 -16.88
N VAL A 383 21.76 -6.56 -17.73
CA VAL A 383 21.72 -6.31 -19.19
C VAL A 383 21.04 -4.98 -19.54
N ALA A 384 20.15 -4.50 -18.70
CA ALA A 384 19.46 -3.22 -18.85
C ALA A 384 20.29 -2.01 -18.34
N GLY A 385 21.42 -2.22 -17.67
CA GLY A 385 22.27 -1.17 -17.11
C GLY A 385 21.58 -0.38 -15.98
N VAL A 386 20.66 -1.02 -15.27
CA VAL A 386 19.87 -0.38 -14.20
C VAL A 386 20.75 -0.05 -13.00
N GLU A 387 21.68 -0.94 -12.64
CA GLU A 387 22.56 -0.80 -11.48
C GLU A 387 23.50 0.41 -11.61
N ARG A 388 24.07 0.57 -12.81
CA ARG A 388 25.07 1.60 -13.11
C ARG A 388 24.48 2.96 -13.48
N ARG A 389 23.15 3.07 -13.54
CA ARG A 389 22.49 4.31 -13.98
C ARG A 389 22.57 5.39 -12.89
N VAL A 390 23.42 6.38 -13.11
CA VAL A 390 23.45 7.65 -12.37
C VAL A 390 22.88 8.74 -13.27
N PRO A 391 21.72 9.38 -12.94
CA PRO A 391 21.12 10.41 -13.78
C PRO A 391 22.08 11.58 -13.99
N LYS A 392 21.99 12.25 -15.14
CA LYS A 392 22.74 13.48 -15.38
C LYS A 392 22.10 14.65 -14.65
N ALA A 393 22.88 15.70 -14.35
CA ALA A 393 22.35 16.86 -13.62
C ALA A 393 21.21 17.57 -14.35
N ASP A 394 21.27 17.61 -15.67
CA ASP A 394 20.24 18.20 -16.55
C ASP A 394 18.95 17.36 -16.65
N GLU A 395 19.01 16.09 -16.31
CA GLU A 395 17.85 15.19 -16.27
C GLU A 395 17.11 15.24 -14.91
N ILE A 396 17.70 15.87 -13.87
CA ILE A 396 17.17 15.86 -12.50
C ILE A 396 16.31 17.10 -12.24
N GLU A 397 15.05 16.92 -11.91
CA GLU A 397 14.17 17.95 -11.41
C GLU A 397 14.36 18.16 -9.91
N SER A 398 14.41 17.07 -9.14
CA SER A 398 14.73 17.09 -7.71
C SER A 398 15.38 15.78 -7.28
N VAL A 399 16.15 15.82 -6.19
CA VAL A 399 16.70 14.63 -5.57
C VAL A 399 16.52 14.70 -4.06
N THR A 400 15.94 13.67 -3.48
CA THR A 400 15.84 13.50 -2.03
C THR A 400 16.94 12.55 -1.59
N ALA A 401 17.73 12.99 -0.61
CA ALA A 401 18.80 12.18 0.00
C ALA A 401 18.50 11.97 1.48
N GLN A 402 18.78 10.77 1.94
CA GLN A 402 18.73 10.40 3.35
C GLN A 402 19.97 9.60 3.70
N CYS A 403 20.71 10.03 4.71
CA CYS A 403 21.91 9.36 5.19
C CYS A 403 21.79 9.10 6.68
N ARG A 404 22.03 7.88 7.15
CA ARG A 404 21.99 7.53 8.58
C ARG A 404 20.67 7.95 9.25
N ASN A 405 20.75 8.70 10.36
CA ASN A 405 19.60 9.20 11.13
C ASN A 405 19.18 10.62 10.73
N ILE A 406 19.69 11.13 9.60
CA ILE A 406 19.36 12.47 9.13
C ILE A 406 18.00 12.42 8.45
N GLN A 407 17.17 13.44 8.70
CA GLN A 407 15.90 13.58 8.00
C GLN A 407 16.13 13.67 6.49
N PRO A 408 15.22 13.07 5.68
CA PRO A 408 15.32 13.18 4.24
C PRO A 408 15.23 14.66 3.82
N PHE A 409 16.19 15.12 3.05
CA PHE A 409 16.16 16.47 2.48
C PHE A 409 16.12 16.43 0.96
N THR A 410 15.48 17.41 0.35
CA THR A 410 15.25 17.46 -1.09
C THR A 410 15.96 18.65 -1.70
N ALA A 411 16.91 18.38 -2.59
CA ALA A 411 17.54 19.39 -3.42
C ALA A 411 16.78 19.53 -4.76
N THR A 412 16.46 20.75 -5.13
CA THR A 412 15.80 21.08 -6.41
C THR A 412 16.81 21.46 -7.48
N SER A 413 16.38 21.60 -8.72
CA SER A 413 17.24 21.95 -9.86
C SER A 413 18.04 23.25 -9.67
N GLY A 414 17.63 24.12 -8.72
CA GLY A 414 18.38 25.31 -8.32
C GLY A 414 19.62 25.02 -7.49
N ASP A 415 19.66 23.89 -6.77
CA ASP A 415 20.71 23.52 -5.80
C ASP A 415 21.78 22.65 -6.46
N THR A 416 22.41 23.16 -7.52
CA THR A 416 23.35 22.40 -8.35
C THR A 416 24.53 21.82 -7.58
N GLU A 417 25.02 22.50 -6.55
CA GLU A 417 26.11 22.03 -5.71
C GLU A 417 25.71 20.76 -4.92
N THR A 418 24.53 20.79 -4.32
CA THR A 418 24.00 19.65 -3.53
C THR A 418 23.68 18.46 -4.44
N ILE A 419 23.09 18.72 -5.63
CA ILE A 419 22.82 17.67 -6.61
C ILE A 419 24.12 16.98 -7.08
N GLU A 420 25.17 17.76 -7.41
CA GLU A 420 26.45 17.17 -7.82
C GLU A 420 27.12 16.40 -6.68
N ALA A 421 27.02 16.87 -5.44
CA ALA A 421 27.54 16.15 -4.28
C ALA A 421 26.81 14.81 -4.08
N ILE A 422 25.48 14.77 -4.21
CA ILE A 422 24.69 13.54 -4.10
C ILE A 422 25.04 12.58 -5.25
N ARG A 423 25.17 13.07 -6.49
CA ARG A 423 25.61 12.27 -7.64
C ARG A 423 27.04 11.69 -7.44
N ALA A 424 27.92 12.46 -6.82
CA ALA A 424 29.28 12.00 -6.50
C ALA A 424 29.25 10.86 -5.46
N ILE A 425 28.36 10.93 -4.45
CA ILE A 425 28.14 9.84 -3.49
C ILE A 425 27.67 8.60 -4.25
N HIS A 426 26.67 8.71 -5.12
CA HIS A 426 26.13 7.60 -5.88
C HIS A 426 27.23 6.90 -6.72
N ARG A 427 28.10 7.68 -7.42
CA ARG A 427 29.25 7.14 -8.16
C ARG A 427 30.25 6.45 -7.25
N ALA A 428 30.63 7.09 -6.13
CA ALA A 428 31.59 6.52 -5.20
C ALA A 428 31.13 5.20 -4.59
N ILE A 429 29.81 5.05 -4.32
CA ILE A 429 29.23 3.78 -3.86
C ILE A 429 29.34 2.69 -4.94
N LEU A 430 29.07 3.02 -6.21
CA LEU A 430 29.17 2.06 -7.30
C LEU A 430 30.62 1.64 -7.56
N GLU A 431 31.57 2.58 -7.50
CA GLU A 431 33.02 2.31 -7.61
C GLU A 431 33.50 1.39 -6.48
N GLN A 432 33.11 1.68 -5.22
CA GLN A 432 33.43 0.82 -4.08
C GLN A 432 32.86 -0.59 -4.22
N ALA A 433 31.65 -0.72 -4.79
CA ALA A 433 31.03 -2.02 -5.03
C ALA A 433 31.73 -2.82 -6.17
N GLU A 434 32.28 -2.15 -7.19
CA GLU A 434 33.05 -2.79 -8.25
C GLU A 434 34.42 -3.28 -7.75
N ASP A 435 35.05 -2.56 -6.84
CA ASP A 435 36.35 -2.93 -6.24
C ASP A 435 36.24 -4.11 -5.25
N GLY A 436 35.01 -4.58 -4.95
CA GLY A 436 34.76 -5.71 -4.05
C GLY A 436 35.00 -5.39 -2.57
N ASP A 437 35.12 -4.11 -2.20
CA ASP A 437 35.35 -3.62 -0.84
C ASP A 437 34.06 -3.46 -0.02
N VAL A 438 32.95 -4.03 -0.51
CA VAL A 438 31.66 -4.05 0.19
C VAL A 438 31.45 -5.43 0.79
N ASP A 439 31.87 -5.60 2.04
CA ASP A 439 31.61 -6.81 2.82
C ASP A 439 30.20 -6.72 3.44
N LEU A 440 29.27 -7.51 2.93
CA LEU A 440 27.90 -7.57 3.43
C LEU A 440 27.74 -8.43 4.68
N ASP A 441 28.82 -9.02 5.16
CA ASP A 441 28.74 -10.06 6.18
C ASP A 441 28.39 -9.55 7.58
N GLY A 442 28.04 -8.24 7.72
CA GLY A 442 27.63 -7.68 9.01
C GLY A 442 28.66 -7.99 10.11
N THR A 443 29.92 -8.23 9.71
CA THR A 443 31.02 -8.31 10.68
C THR A 443 31.09 -6.98 11.38
N PRO A 444 30.80 -6.93 12.69
CA PRO A 444 31.08 -5.73 13.45
C PRO A 444 32.57 -5.50 13.37
N LEU A 445 32.96 -4.27 13.18
CA LEU A 445 34.34 -3.83 13.35
C LEU A 445 35.17 -3.80 12.06
N ILE A 446 34.84 -2.83 11.29
CA ILE A 446 35.87 -2.12 10.56
C ILE A 446 36.50 -1.20 11.61
N GLU A 447 37.75 -1.43 12.00
CA GLU A 447 38.52 -0.44 12.74
C GLU A 447 38.42 0.90 11.98
N ASP A 448 37.91 1.97 12.61
CA ASP A 448 37.66 3.30 12.04
C ASP A 448 36.56 3.44 10.97
N GLY A 449 35.51 2.60 10.97
CA GLY A 449 34.39 2.74 10.04
C GLY A 449 33.03 2.32 10.61
N GLN A 450 31.97 2.71 9.93
CA GLN A 450 30.58 2.33 10.25
C GLN A 450 29.83 1.97 8.99
N TYR A 451 28.86 1.06 9.10
CA TYR A 451 27.87 0.86 8.06
C TYR A 451 26.87 2.01 8.08
N ILE A 452 26.70 2.65 6.93
CA ILE A 452 25.80 3.78 6.76
C ILE A 452 24.74 3.41 5.74
N TRP A 453 23.49 3.59 6.14
CA TRP A 453 22.39 3.46 5.22
C TRP A 453 22.17 4.79 4.49
N ILE A 454 22.15 4.72 3.15
CA ILE A 454 22.01 5.86 2.25
C ILE A 454 20.86 5.57 1.30
N ARG A 455 19.87 6.45 1.27
CA ARG A 455 18.75 6.40 0.32
C ARG A 455 18.79 7.62 -0.58
N LEU A 456 18.70 7.40 -1.87
CA LEU A 456 18.71 8.45 -2.90
C LEU A 456 17.48 8.26 -3.77
N LYS A 457 16.64 9.29 -3.88
CA LYS A 457 15.46 9.29 -4.73
C LYS A 457 15.55 10.46 -5.70
N TYR A 458 15.78 10.16 -6.96
CA TYR A 458 15.79 11.13 -8.05
C TYR A 458 14.41 11.22 -8.68
N THR A 459 13.89 12.43 -8.83
CA THR A 459 12.75 12.74 -9.69
C THR A 459 13.31 13.38 -10.96
N LEU A 460 13.02 12.76 -12.10
CA LEU A 460 13.55 13.22 -13.39
C LEU A 460 12.57 14.18 -14.06
N THR A 461 13.09 15.01 -14.96
CA THR A 461 12.32 16.00 -15.72
C THR A 461 11.21 15.39 -16.59
N ASP A 462 11.28 14.09 -16.90
CA ASP A 462 10.21 13.33 -17.58
C ASP A 462 9.12 12.81 -16.64
N GLY A 463 9.21 13.14 -15.33
CA GLY A 463 8.30 12.67 -14.27
C GLY A 463 8.58 11.25 -13.79
N SER A 464 9.60 10.56 -14.30
CA SER A 464 10.01 9.25 -13.79
C SER A 464 10.84 9.40 -12.53
N THR A 465 10.80 8.36 -11.67
CA THR A 465 11.56 8.31 -10.42
C THR A 465 12.60 7.20 -10.48
N LEU A 466 13.75 7.44 -9.85
CA LEU A 466 14.83 6.46 -9.66
C LEU A 466 15.21 6.43 -8.19
N GLU A 467 14.89 5.36 -7.49
CA GLU A 467 15.21 5.19 -6.07
C GLU A 467 16.34 4.18 -5.89
N ARG A 468 17.25 4.50 -4.98
CA ARG A 468 18.40 3.67 -4.62
C ARG A 468 18.58 3.66 -3.11
N GLY A 469 18.84 2.47 -2.56
CA GLY A 469 19.12 2.28 -1.14
C GLY A 469 20.38 1.43 -0.96
N TYR A 470 21.32 1.94 -0.19
CA TYR A 470 22.61 1.31 0.02
C TYR A 470 22.90 1.20 1.50
N ASN A 471 23.39 0.05 1.94
CA ASN A 471 23.99 -0.11 3.25
C ASN A 471 25.48 -0.41 3.03
N VAL A 472 26.31 0.60 3.16
CA VAL A 472 27.73 0.53 2.76
C VAL A 472 28.66 0.84 3.93
N PRO A 473 29.82 0.16 4.02
CA PRO A 473 30.82 0.48 5.01
C PRO A 473 31.54 1.77 4.61
N VAL A 474 31.54 2.75 5.50
CA VAL A 474 32.24 4.02 5.32
C VAL A 474 33.40 4.06 6.28
N ARG A 475 34.63 4.18 5.75
CA ARG A 475 35.88 4.32 6.50
C ARG A 475 36.42 5.75 6.36
N ARG A 476 37.02 6.33 7.39
CA ARG A 476 37.55 7.69 7.36
C ARG A 476 38.54 7.95 6.20
N ALA A 477 39.29 6.94 5.78
CA ALA A 477 40.25 7.04 4.66
C ALA A 477 39.62 6.80 3.28
N SER A 478 38.32 6.49 3.19
CA SER A 478 37.67 6.14 1.91
C SER A 478 37.30 7.38 1.10
N ALA A 479 37.26 7.23 -0.23
CA ALA A 479 36.74 8.27 -1.12
C ALA A 479 35.27 8.58 -0.79
N LEU A 480 34.48 7.55 -0.45
CA LEU A 480 33.07 7.68 -0.08
C LEU A 480 32.90 8.59 1.15
N TYR A 481 33.72 8.43 2.19
CA TYR A 481 33.69 9.31 3.37
C TYR A 481 33.89 10.79 2.99
N THR A 482 34.88 11.05 2.14
CA THR A 482 35.16 12.43 1.71
C THR A 482 34.00 13.04 0.94
N VAL A 483 33.36 12.27 0.07
CA VAL A 483 32.22 12.76 -0.72
C VAL A 483 30.97 12.94 0.13
N ILE A 484 30.70 12.05 1.08
CA ILE A 484 29.57 12.20 2.02
C ILE A 484 29.77 13.46 2.86
N ASN A 485 30.95 13.68 3.45
CA ASN A 485 31.20 14.87 4.27
C ASN A 485 31.14 16.16 3.45
N ARG A 486 31.51 16.11 2.17
CA ARG A 486 31.29 17.24 1.25
C ARG A 486 29.80 17.54 1.07
N MET A 487 28.97 16.54 0.86
CA MET A 487 27.51 16.71 0.78
C MET A 487 26.96 17.28 2.09
N MET A 488 27.37 16.71 3.24
CA MET A 488 26.95 17.15 4.56
C MET A 488 27.38 18.61 4.88
N SER A 489 28.38 19.10 4.16
CA SER A 489 28.88 20.48 4.29
C SER A 489 28.13 21.47 3.38
N THR A 490 27.23 21.02 2.52
CA THR A 490 26.41 21.94 1.72
C THR A 490 25.42 22.72 2.60
N PRO A 491 25.05 23.96 2.23
CA PRO A 491 24.17 24.79 3.05
C PRO A 491 22.81 24.10 3.34
N LEU A 492 22.24 23.46 2.34
CA LEU A 492 20.96 22.74 2.46
C LEU A 492 21.08 21.57 3.46
N ALA A 493 22.09 20.71 3.31
CA ALA A 493 22.29 19.58 4.20
C ALA A 493 22.57 20.01 5.65
N ARG A 494 23.36 21.06 5.85
CA ARG A 494 23.60 21.62 7.20
C ARG A 494 22.33 22.14 7.86
N GLN A 495 21.47 22.80 7.09
CA GLN A 495 20.19 23.28 7.61
C GLN A 495 19.33 22.11 8.07
N GLU A 496 19.16 21.09 7.24
CA GLU A 496 18.32 19.92 7.57
C GLU A 496 18.89 19.02 8.68
N LEU A 497 20.22 19.04 8.87
CA LEU A 497 20.87 18.38 10.00
C LEU A 497 20.39 18.92 11.34
N VAL A 498 20.11 20.20 11.40
CA VAL A 498 19.90 20.94 12.64
C VAL A 498 18.45 21.36 12.81
N ILE A 499 17.80 21.81 11.72
CA ILE A 499 16.43 22.30 11.70
C ILE A 499 15.60 21.32 10.88
N SER A 500 14.94 20.39 11.55
CA SER A 500 14.06 19.45 10.86
C SER A 500 12.60 19.89 10.99
N GLY A 501 11.91 20.03 9.85
CA GLY A 501 10.49 20.42 9.82
C GLY A 501 10.16 21.34 8.64
N THR A 502 8.89 21.72 8.54
CA THR A 502 8.40 22.65 7.53
C THR A 502 8.52 24.08 8.06
N ALA A 503 9.76 24.57 8.25
CA ALA A 503 9.94 25.96 8.65
C ALA A 503 9.68 26.90 7.46
N ASP A 504 8.70 27.78 7.59
CA ASP A 504 8.49 28.87 6.64
C ASP A 504 9.36 30.06 7.05
N ALA A 505 10.32 30.42 6.18
CA ALA A 505 11.28 31.49 6.45
C ALA A 505 10.60 32.87 6.58
N ASP A 506 9.38 33.02 6.09
CA ASP A 506 8.66 34.30 6.05
C ASP A 506 7.71 34.49 7.24
N SER A 507 7.44 33.46 8.05
CA SER A 507 6.56 33.55 9.22
C SER A 507 7.29 33.42 10.55
N ALA A 508 7.02 34.33 11.49
CA ALA A 508 7.63 34.32 12.80
C ALA A 508 7.10 33.17 13.68
N PRO A 509 7.96 32.54 14.52
CA PRO A 509 7.51 31.58 15.52
C PRO A 509 6.48 32.17 16.48
N LEU A 510 5.48 31.40 16.84
CA LEU A 510 4.47 31.74 17.85
C LEU A 510 4.85 31.29 19.26
N GLY A 511 5.74 30.31 19.38
CA GLY A 511 6.19 29.73 20.63
C GLY A 511 7.02 28.48 20.40
N GLY A 512 7.20 27.69 21.45
CA GLY A 512 7.91 26.43 21.39
C GLY A 512 7.98 25.76 22.76
N SER A 513 8.74 24.68 22.83
CA SER A 513 9.04 24.00 24.09
C SER A 513 10.44 23.37 24.08
N ILE A 514 11.06 23.30 25.24
CA ILE A 514 12.24 22.49 25.48
C ILE A 514 11.82 21.32 26.35
N TYR A 515 11.97 20.11 25.83
CA TYR A 515 11.66 18.86 26.52
C TYR A 515 12.95 18.16 26.94
N SER A 516 13.03 17.72 28.18
CA SER A 516 14.11 16.89 28.70
C SER A 516 13.67 15.44 28.80
N ALA A 517 14.28 14.55 28.03
CA ALA A 517 13.97 13.12 28.07
C ALA A 517 14.41 12.44 29.38
N ASP A 518 15.44 12.98 30.07
CA ASP A 518 15.95 12.40 31.31
C ASP A 518 15.06 12.70 32.52
N THR A 519 14.52 13.92 32.59
CA THR A 519 13.70 14.37 33.74
C THR A 519 12.21 14.34 33.44
N GLY A 520 11.82 14.32 32.15
CA GLY A 520 10.44 14.45 31.71
C GLY A 520 9.89 15.88 31.81
N ASP A 521 10.74 16.85 32.15
CA ASP A 521 10.34 18.25 32.28
C ASP A 521 10.14 18.91 30.93
N VAL A 522 9.10 19.77 30.86
CA VAL A 522 8.80 20.58 29.65
C VAL A 522 8.85 22.06 30.08
N ARG A 523 9.71 22.81 29.40
CA ARG A 523 9.72 24.26 29.49
C ARG A 523 9.09 24.89 28.25
N ASN A 524 8.02 25.62 28.41
CA ASN A 524 7.40 26.37 27.31
C ASN A 524 8.23 27.63 27.01
N LEU A 525 8.43 27.91 25.74
CA LEU A 525 9.11 29.06 25.20
C LEU A 525 8.07 30.11 24.77
N THR A 526 8.35 31.37 25.10
CA THR A 526 7.60 32.50 24.54
C THR A 526 7.96 32.70 23.08
N ALA A 527 7.09 33.39 22.31
CA ALA A 527 7.36 33.70 20.91
C ALA A 527 8.73 34.39 20.70
N VAL A 528 9.16 35.25 21.62
CA VAL A 528 10.44 35.93 21.55
C VAL A 528 11.60 34.96 21.76
N GLU A 529 11.52 34.07 22.75
CA GLU A 529 12.56 33.06 23.02
C GLU A 529 12.65 32.04 21.86
N ALA A 530 11.52 31.59 21.33
CA ALA A 530 11.48 30.72 20.16
C ALA A 530 12.09 31.38 18.93
N GLN A 531 11.79 32.66 18.69
CA GLN A 531 12.40 33.46 17.62
C GLN A 531 13.92 33.60 17.79
N MET A 532 14.39 33.85 19.02
CA MET A 532 15.81 33.95 19.31
C MET A 532 16.56 32.64 19.06
N LEU A 533 15.98 31.50 19.47
CA LEU A 533 16.57 30.19 19.25
C LEU A 533 16.59 29.83 17.74
N TYR A 534 15.51 30.11 17.04
CA TYR A 534 15.44 29.83 15.58
C TYR A 534 16.45 30.67 14.80
N GLN A 535 16.60 31.97 15.15
CA GLN A 535 17.60 32.85 14.51
C GLN A 535 19.03 32.44 14.87
N ALA A 536 19.28 32.02 16.12
CA ALA A 536 20.60 31.53 16.52
C ALA A 536 20.96 30.24 15.76
N ALA A 537 20.02 29.30 15.62
CA ALA A 537 20.23 28.08 14.86
C ALA A 537 20.53 28.38 13.38
N GLN A 538 19.81 29.29 12.75
CA GLN A 538 20.10 29.72 11.38
C GLN A 538 21.48 30.36 11.24
N GLN A 539 21.90 31.19 12.22
CA GLN A 539 23.22 31.82 12.23
C GLN A 539 24.33 30.78 12.42
N ASP A 540 24.17 29.83 13.34
CA ASP A 540 25.14 28.76 13.58
C ASP A 540 25.30 27.87 12.34
N VAL A 541 24.17 27.55 11.62
CA VAL A 541 24.21 26.88 10.32
C VAL A 541 25.02 27.69 9.29
N ALA A 542 24.74 28.98 9.15
CA ALA A 542 25.42 29.85 8.21
C ALA A 542 26.94 30.02 8.53
N GLN A 543 27.29 29.99 9.80
CA GLN A 543 28.68 30.08 10.28
C GLN A 543 29.42 28.72 10.27
N GLY A 544 28.70 27.63 9.93
CA GLY A 544 29.30 26.30 9.89
C GLY A 544 29.54 25.65 11.24
N ARG A 545 28.88 26.13 12.32
CA ARG A 545 28.94 25.55 13.67
C ARG A 545 28.04 24.31 13.81
N VAL A 546 28.15 23.42 12.81
CA VAL A 546 27.38 22.20 12.72
C VAL A 546 28.35 21.04 12.50
N ILE A 547 28.12 19.94 13.19
CA ILE A 547 28.90 18.72 13.04
C ILE A 547 28.50 18.07 11.71
N SER A 548 29.38 18.18 10.71
CA SER A 548 29.18 17.63 9.38
C SER A 548 29.93 16.31 9.14
N ASP A 549 30.68 15.80 10.13
CA ASP A 549 31.38 14.51 10.02
C ASP A 549 30.41 13.37 10.28
N ILE A 550 30.11 12.60 9.22
CA ILE A 550 29.16 11.47 9.26
C ILE A 550 29.60 10.34 10.21
N LEU A 551 30.91 10.24 10.52
CA LEU A 551 31.46 9.26 11.45
C LEU A 551 31.71 9.85 12.86
N SER A 552 31.38 11.11 13.09
CA SER A 552 31.46 11.68 14.44
C SER A 552 30.41 10.99 15.32
N ASP A 553 30.81 10.70 16.54
CA ASP A 553 29.86 10.32 17.58
C ASP A 553 29.20 11.63 18.06
N THR A 554 28.04 11.94 17.45
CA THR A 554 27.20 13.01 17.97
C THR A 554 26.64 12.51 19.28
N GLY A 555 27.07 13.04 20.39
CA GLY A 555 26.57 12.68 21.72
C GLY A 555 25.04 12.75 21.73
N TYR A 556 24.40 11.91 22.51
CA TYR A 556 22.95 11.98 22.71
C TYR A 556 22.64 13.20 23.59
N SER A 557 21.91 14.19 23.08
CA SER A 557 21.33 15.24 23.91
C SER A 557 19.97 14.74 24.45
N PRO A 558 19.79 14.75 25.78
CA PRO A 558 18.49 14.44 26.34
C PRO A 558 17.47 15.57 26.11
N LEU A 559 17.86 16.66 25.46
CA LEU A 559 17.04 17.83 25.25
C LEU A 559 16.54 17.87 23.81
N GLN A 560 15.23 18.06 23.65
CA GLN A 560 14.55 18.32 22.38
C GLN A 560 13.96 19.73 22.42
N VAL A 561 14.14 20.50 21.35
CA VAL A 561 13.57 21.83 21.21
C VAL A 561 12.59 21.84 20.06
N ASP A 562 11.32 22.05 20.37
CA ASP A 562 10.25 22.18 19.39
C ASP A 562 9.89 23.67 19.24
N ILE A 563 9.79 24.15 18.01
CA ILE A 563 9.40 25.52 17.66
C ILE A 563 8.15 25.47 16.79
N THR A 564 7.14 26.21 17.18
CA THR A 564 5.83 26.22 16.53
C THR A 564 5.55 27.58 15.90
N GLY A 565 5.22 27.61 14.63
CA GLY A 565 4.72 28.79 13.90
C GLY A 565 3.21 28.76 13.70
N ASN A 566 2.70 29.58 12.79
CA ASN A 566 1.26 29.65 12.52
C ASN A 566 0.75 28.43 11.73
N ASP A 567 1.52 28.03 10.72
CA ASP A 567 1.21 26.89 9.85
C ASP A 567 2.42 25.95 9.67
N TRP A 568 3.40 26.03 10.57
CA TRP A 568 4.64 25.27 10.53
C TRP A 568 5.17 24.93 11.91
N ASP A 569 5.83 23.78 12.01
CA ASP A 569 6.54 23.33 13.20
C ASP A 569 7.94 22.84 12.80
N CYS A 570 8.94 23.10 13.63
CA CYS A 570 10.26 22.50 13.44
C CYS A 570 10.86 22.03 14.75
N VAL A 571 11.78 21.08 14.64
CA VAL A 571 12.56 20.53 15.76
C VAL A 571 14.01 20.91 15.56
N LEU A 572 14.66 21.43 16.60
CA LEU A 572 16.10 21.67 16.60
C LEU A 572 16.84 20.44 17.13
N ASN A 573 17.66 19.82 16.30
CA ASN A 573 18.51 18.69 16.66
C ASN A 573 19.79 19.17 17.33
N LEU A 574 19.78 19.26 18.65
CA LEU A 574 20.90 19.83 19.44
C LEU A 574 22.19 19.02 19.33
N ASP A 575 22.10 17.71 19.08
CA ASP A 575 23.23 16.78 18.92
C ASP A 575 24.16 17.14 17.75
N ASN A 576 23.65 17.88 16.78
CA ASN A 576 24.37 18.19 15.56
C ASN A 576 25.06 19.58 15.61
N PHE A 577 24.94 20.30 16.71
CA PHE A 577 25.68 21.54 16.89
C PHE A 577 27.10 21.30 17.48
N THR A 578 28.05 22.12 17.08
CA THR A 578 29.38 22.16 17.74
C THR A 578 29.27 22.78 19.12
N ASP A 579 30.20 22.46 20.04
CA ASP A 579 30.18 22.95 21.42
C ASP A 579 30.20 24.47 21.54
N ASP A 580 30.71 25.18 20.52
CA ASP A 580 30.77 26.64 20.43
C ASP A 580 29.54 27.28 19.77
N ALA A 581 28.48 26.49 19.51
CA ALA A 581 27.26 26.99 18.91
C ALA A 581 26.48 27.90 19.87
N HIS A 582 26.05 29.06 19.38
CA HIS A 582 25.29 30.04 20.14
C HIS A 582 23.90 29.50 20.55
N THR A 583 23.34 28.62 19.75
CA THR A 583 22.07 27.93 20.04
C THR A 583 22.14 27.13 21.33
N LEU A 584 23.22 26.36 21.55
CA LEU A 584 23.41 25.59 22.80
C LEU A 584 23.57 26.49 24.01
N GLU A 585 24.27 27.62 23.87
CA GLU A 585 24.40 28.62 24.94
C GLU A 585 23.03 29.19 25.32
N LEU A 586 22.19 29.53 24.35
CA LEU A 586 20.83 30.03 24.59
C LEU A 586 19.93 29.01 25.24
N VAL A 587 19.96 27.75 24.81
CA VAL A 587 19.18 26.66 25.43
C VAL A 587 19.58 26.52 26.91
N ASN A 588 20.88 26.45 27.19
CA ASN A 588 21.39 26.36 28.56
C ASN A 588 21.01 27.58 29.41
N ARG A 589 21.05 28.77 28.82
CA ARG A 589 20.63 30.00 29.50
C ARG A 589 19.14 30.01 29.82
N PHE A 590 18.32 29.54 28.91
CA PHE A 590 16.85 29.43 29.13
C PHE A 590 16.52 28.38 30.18
N LEU A 591 17.24 27.27 30.24
CA LEU A 591 17.09 26.28 31.30
C LEU A 591 17.55 26.75 32.68
N SER A 592 18.65 27.53 32.76
CA SER A 592 19.19 28.02 34.01
C SER A 592 18.52 29.29 34.56
N GLY A 593 17.86 30.09 33.72
CA GLY A 593 17.15 31.32 34.10
C GLY A 593 15.73 31.12 34.70
N GLY A 594 15.35 29.89 35.04
CA GLY A 594 14.00 29.52 35.49
C GLY A 594 13.73 29.59 36.99
N ASP A 595 14.49 30.37 37.81
CA ASP A 595 14.20 30.55 39.25
C ASP A 595 13.14 31.60 39.55
N GLY A 596 12.10 31.68 38.75
CA GLY A 596 11.00 32.59 39.00
C GLY A 596 9.70 32.18 38.30
N GLU A 597 8.84 31.53 39.08
CA GLU A 597 7.51 31.01 38.73
C GLU A 597 7.55 29.66 38.01
N ALA A 598 7.46 28.59 38.83
CA ALA A 598 6.99 27.32 38.41
C ALA A 598 5.67 27.54 37.60
N ASN A 599 5.76 27.46 36.28
CA ASN A 599 4.62 27.50 35.41
C ASN A 599 3.70 26.35 35.84
N LYS A 600 2.63 26.69 36.55
CA LYS A 600 1.49 25.79 36.67
C LYS A 600 1.25 25.21 35.30
N PRO A 601 1.09 23.89 35.16
CA PRO A 601 0.65 23.30 33.90
C PRO A 601 -0.54 24.16 33.51
N LEU A 602 -0.52 24.73 32.31
CA LEU A 602 -1.71 25.31 31.70
C LEU A 602 -2.79 24.28 31.94
N ASP A 603 -3.75 24.61 32.86
CA ASP A 603 -5.03 23.97 32.86
C ASP A 603 -5.55 24.15 31.43
N ARG A 604 -5.15 23.23 30.55
CA ARG A 604 -6.03 22.87 29.46
C ARG A 604 -7.30 22.56 30.22
N GLU A 605 -8.29 23.47 30.15
CA GLU A 605 -9.67 23.08 30.42
C GLU A 605 -9.76 21.68 29.84
N ARG A 606 -9.76 20.71 30.73
CA ARG A 606 -10.07 19.36 30.40
C ARG A 606 -11.49 19.47 29.84
N THR A 607 -11.59 19.66 28.57
CA THR A 607 -12.69 18.99 27.86
C THR A 607 -12.58 17.59 28.40
N PRO A 608 -13.58 17.10 29.15
CA PRO A 608 -13.49 15.83 29.86
C PRO A 608 -13.04 14.82 28.81
N ALA A 609 -11.90 14.20 29.06
CA ALA A 609 -11.36 13.17 28.22
C ALA A 609 -12.51 12.18 28.03
N GLY A 610 -13.15 12.28 26.88
CA GLY A 610 -14.15 11.34 26.45
C GLY A 610 -13.49 9.98 26.58
N SER A 611 -13.97 9.23 27.56
CA SER A 611 -13.50 7.92 27.94
C SER A 611 -13.13 7.13 26.69
N GLY A 612 -11.85 6.81 26.54
CA GLY A 612 -11.28 6.02 25.45
C GLY A 612 -11.84 4.59 25.41
N ARG A 613 -13.11 4.43 25.06
CA ARG A 613 -13.77 3.14 24.77
C ARG A 613 -14.17 2.97 23.30
N GLY A 614 -13.99 3.98 22.45
CA GLY A 614 -14.13 3.85 20.99
C GLY A 614 -12.94 3.18 20.28
N ALA A 615 -11.86 2.90 21.02
CA ALA A 615 -10.61 2.35 20.45
C ALA A 615 -10.65 0.82 20.19
N PHE A 616 -11.69 0.09 20.61
CA PHE A 616 -11.64 -1.38 20.60
C PHE A 616 -11.81 -1.99 19.19
N PHE A 617 -12.53 -1.34 18.29
CA PHE A 617 -12.66 -1.85 16.91
C PHE A 617 -11.57 -1.32 15.97
N GLY A 618 -11.11 -0.09 16.17
CA GLY A 618 -9.92 0.43 15.50
C GLY A 618 -8.63 -0.26 15.95
N ALA A 619 -8.56 -0.69 17.21
CA ALA A 619 -7.43 -1.44 17.77
C ALA A 619 -7.33 -2.86 17.19
N THR A 620 -8.43 -3.53 16.89
CA THR A 620 -8.40 -4.89 16.31
C THR A 620 -7.95 -4.85 14.86
N LEU A 621 -8.35 -3.84 14.08
CA LEU A 621 -7.83 -3.61 12.73
C LEU A 621 -6.39 -3.08 12.75
N LYS A 622 -6.06 -2.19 13.70
CA LYS A 622 -4.67 -1.78 13.98
C LYS A 622 -3.81 -2.95 14.46
N HIS A 623 -4.34 -3.86 15.28
CA HIS A 623 -3.63 -5.08 15.67
C HIS A 623 -3.48 -6.06 14.51
N LEU A 624 -4.46 -6.18 13.62
CA LEU A 624 -4.33 -7.00 12.41
C LEU A 624 -3.33 -6.36 11.42
N MET A 625 -3.37 -5.05 11.23
CA MET A 625 -2.37 -4.32 10.45
C MET A 625 -0.99 -4.30 11.14
N LEU A 626 -0.93 -4.22 12.47
CA LEU A 626 0.31 -4.38 13.25
C LEU A 626 0.81 -5.83 13.24
N LEU A 627 -0.08 -6.83 13.19
CA LEU A 627 0.30 -8.22 12.99
C LEU A 627 0.83 -8.46 11.57
N ILE A 628 0.22 -7.86 10.57
CA ILE A 628 0.71 -7.86 9.18
C ILE A 628 2.02 -7.06 9.09
N ARG A 629 2.14 -5.90 9.76
CA ARG A 629 3.40 -5.15 9.89
C ARG A 629 4.44 -5.88 10.73
N LYS A 630 4.06 -6.55 11.82
CA LYS A 630 4.99 -7.40 12.59
C LYS A 630 5.41 -8.64 11.81
N LEU A 631 4.57 -9.22 11.00
CA LEU A 631 4.96 -10.26 10.03
C LEU A 631 5.93 -9.67 8.98
N HIS A 632 5.71 -8.46 8.50
CA HIS A 632 6.65 -7.78 7.61
C HIS A 632 7.95 -7.38 8.33
N PHE A 633 7.85 -6.90 9.59
CA PHE A 633 9.00 -6.53 10.41
C PHE A 633 9.77 -7.76 10.93
N THR A 634 9.08 -8.87 11.20
CA THR A 634 9.72 -10.15 11.55
C THR A 634 10.47 -10.73 10.35
N TYR A 635 10.02 -10.47 9.12
CA TYR A 635 10.77 -10.78 7.89
C TYR A 635 12.00 -9.88 7.70
N CYS A 636 11.93 -8.60 8.08
CA CYS A 636 13.08 -7.71 8.06
C CYS A 636 14.06 -7.92 9.24
N VAL A 637 13.57 -8.33 10.41
CA VAL A 637 14.41 -8.53 11.61
C VAL A 637 15.00 -9.94 11.70
N LEU A 638 14.40 -10.92 11.01
CA LEU A 638 14.97 -12.28 10.94
C LEU A 638 16.03 -12.42 9.85
N GLY A 639 16.33 -11.36 9.06
CA GLY A 639 17.41 -11.38 8.06
C GLY A 639 17.25 -12.52 7.04
N VAL A 640 16.00 -12.86 6.70
CA VAL A 640 15.67 -13.92 5.75
C VAL A 640 14.97 -13.33 4.55
#